data_32bbff41d9dbab1879fc96feec7d0317
#
_entry.id   32bbff41d9dbab1879fc96feec7d0317
#
_cell.length_a   1.000
_cell.length_b   1.000
_cell.length_c   1.000
_cell.angle_alpha   90.00
_cell.angle_beta   90.00
_cell.angle_gamma   90.00
#
_symmetry.space_group_name_H-M   'P 1'
#
loop_
_entity.id
_entity.type
_entity.pdbx_description
1 polymer ?
#
loop_
_entity_poly.entity_id
_entity_poly.type
_entity_poly.pdbx_seq_one_letter_code
_entity_poly.pdbx_strand_id
1 'polypeptide(L)'
;MNSLHKWRFFRSGGFDQVRLEEGIDLKSLGELDPKLWAALSCPTSNLEFDSKTLEFIDTDKDGHIRVPEIIAAANWATSLLKQPEDLTKGSDTLPLNSINDSTPEGAALLASAKQILLNIGKKNELTISIEDTADLNKIFADTKFNGDGIIPSSTATDTDTQSVIEDIMTCVGAEEDRSGLPGVSEEKISQFFLEAKAYSEWWQEAERDAANILLLGEETEAAKAAFDRIRIKINDYFTRCRLAEFDQRASEPLNPALTEYEALASKNLSTDSEQIASLPMAKIEANKPLPLGAGINPAWIFAVTEFRNKVISPLLGDKENLSNEEWQQLCNHFSAHQAWLDVKRGAAVEALEIRRIRSILASDYQEKILSLIHEDKSLAGASDAINSVEKLIRYHRDLFQLLNNFVSFRDFYTAQRKAIFQAGSLYLDGRSCDFCLRVTDINKHSIMANLSGTYLAYCECQREGGGNEKMIIAAAFTNGDADNLMVGRNGIFYDRTGRDWNATIVKIIEHPISVRQAFWYPYKRIGKMIGEQIEKMASAREKAVQDQAASGIANTAQTAGTSKAPPAPFDVGKFAGIFAAIGLAIGAIGTAIASVVTGFISLIWWQMPLAIVGLILLISGPSVLLAFLKLRKRNLAPLLDGNGWAVNTRAIINIPFGASLTQMAALPPGAQRSLTDPYAEKKSPWKSYLFILLLLGSIAYLWHSGYLHQGTVQELRNQFSSNKKEPATESEVKPEAEAAVAAPQPDVAPSDQKQATKDGSQPTTKSSELAPNTPPSAVQSIPAAKPVSR
;
A
#
# COMPACT_ATOMS: atom_id res chain seq x y z
N MET A 1 -42.19 26.84 -16.12
CA MET A 1 -41.62 26.73 -14.75
C MET A 1 -40.99 25.35 -14.65
N ASN A 2 -39.66 25.22 -14.68
CA ASN A 2 -39.05 23.96 -14.39
C ASN A 2 -39.35 23.65 -12.92
N SER A 3 -40.11 22.58 -12.67
CA SER A 3 -40.30 22.10 -11.31
C SER A 3 -38.94 21.64 -10.80
N LEU A 4 -38.46 22.28 -9.74
CA LEU A 4 -37.25 21.86 -9.04
C LEU A 4 -37.38 20.38 -8.71
N HIS A 5 -36.29 19.61 -8.96
CA HIS A 5 -36.28 18.18 -8.66
C HIS A 5 -36.49 17.95 -7.16
N LYS A 6 -37.35 16.99 -6.80
CA LYS A 6 -37.67 16.67 -5.41
C LYS A 6 -36.72 15.59 -4.88
N TRP A 7 -35.64 15.99 -4.23
CA TRP A 7 -34.67 15.10 -3.62
C TRP A 7 -35.27 14.32 -2.44
N ARG A 8 -34.94 13.04 -2.38
CA ARG A 8 -35.29 12.14 -1.27
C ARG A 8 -34.02 11.82 -0.49
N PHE A 9 -34.12 11.84 0.84
CA PHE A 9 -32.99 11.53 1.72
C PHE A 9 -33.35 10.37 2.64
N PHE A 10 -32.31 9.64 3.05
CA PHE A 10 -32.36 8.65 4.10
C PHE A 10 -31.27 8.89 5.11
N ARG A 11 -31.46 8.49 6.36
CA ARG A 11 -30.47 8.66 7.41
C ARG A 11 -29.79 7.33 7.71
N SER A 12 -28.46 7.26 7.49
CA SER A 12 -27.63 6.13 7.86
C SER A 12 -26.22 6.62 8.15
N GLY A 13 -25.47 5.90 8.99
CA GLY A 13 -24.11 6.33 9.36
C GLY A 13 -24.07 7.66 10.14
N GLY A 14 -25.20 8.11 10.69
CA GLY A 14 -25.29 9.35 11.48
C GLY A 14 -25.47 10.64 10.68
N PHE A 15 -25.59 10.57 9.36
CA PHE A 15 -25.83 11.71 8.47
C PHE A 15 -26.95 11.43 7.45
N ASP A 16 -27.47 12.49 6.85
CA ASP A 16 -28.50 12.39 5.84
C ASP A 16 -27.85 12.20 4.46
N GLN A 17 -28.28 11.17 3.75
CA GLN A 17 -27.72 10.74 2.47
C GLN A 17 -28.82 10.85 1.41
N VAL A 18 -28.44 11.32 0.23
CA VAL A 18 -29.37 11.35 -0.89
C VAL A 18 -29.73 9.93 -1.33
N ARG A 19 -30.98 9.71 -1.65
CA ARG A 19 -31.51 8.46 -2.19
C ARG A 19 -31.58 8.58 -3.71
N LEU A 20 -30.65 7.89 -4.38
CA LEU A 20 -30.63 7.77 -5.83
C LEU A 20 -31.35 6.47 -6.22
N GLU A 21 -32.49 6.54 -6.88
CA GLU A 21 -33.33 5.38 -7.25
C GLU A 21 -33.84 5.47 -8.69
N GLU A 22 -34.06 6.68 -9.19
CA GLU A 22 -34.67 6.94 -10.48
C GLU A 22 -33.67 7.62 -11.42
N GLY A 23 -33.80 7.41 -12.70
CA GLY A 23 -32.91 8.05 -13.71
C GLY A 23 -32.98 9.57 -13.67
N ILE A 24 -34.12 10.13 -13.26
CA ILE A 24 -34.25 11.58 -13.09
C ILE A 24 -33.37 12.11 -11.95
N ASP A 25 -33.09 11.32 -10.91
CA ASP A 25 -32.18 11.69 -9.83
C ASP A 25 -30.77 11.90 -10.42
N LEU A 26 -30.36 10.99 -11.35
CA LEU A 26 -29.04 11.07 -12.02
C LEU A 26 -28.96 12.30 -12.94
N LYS A 27 -30.03 12.57 -13.70
CA LYS A 27 -30.10 13.71 -14.60
C LYS A 27 -30.04 15.04 -13.84
N SER A 28 -30.63 15.10 -12.64
CA SER A 28 -30.65 16.31 -11.81
C SER A 28 -29.45 16.45 -10.89
N LEU A 29 -28.45 15.55 -10.97
CA LEU A 29 -27.33 15.48 -10.03
C LEU A 29 -26.53 16.79 -9.90
N GLY A 30 -26.48 17.57 -10.99
CA GLY A 30 -25.85 18.91 -11.01
C GLY A 30 -26.57 19.95 -10.15
N GLU A 31 -27.85 19.72 -9.79
CA GLU A 31 -28.63 20.62 -8.92
C GLU A 31 -28.41 20.32 -7.42
N LEU A 32 -27.81 19.15 -7.10
CA LEU A 32 -27.54 18.75 -5.71
C LEU A 32 -26.26 19.41 -5.21
N ASP A 33 -26.36 20.23 -4.15
CA ASP A 33 -25.20 20.87 -3.53
C ASP A 33 -24.14 19.82 -3.15
N PRO A 34 -22.88 19.93 -3.63
CA PRO A 34 -21.79 19.01 -3.29
C PRO A 34 -21.53 18.85 -1.80
N LYS A 35 -21.92 19.80 -0.97
CA LYS A 35 -21.84 19.69 0.50
C LYS A 35 -22.72 18.58 1.08
N LEU A 36 -23.71 18.10 0.33
CA LEU A 36 -24.58 16.98 0.70
C LEU A 36 -24.06 15.64 0.20
N TRP A 37 -22.98 15.62 -0.58
CA TRP A 37 -22.38 14.40 -1.07
C TRP A 37 -21.51 13.74 0.02
N ALA A 38 -21.51 12.42 0.06
CA ALA A 38 -20.72 11.65 1.03
C ALA A 38 -19.21 11.77 0.81
N ALA A 39 -18.78 11.80 -0.45
CA ALA A 39 -17.40 12.05 -0.85
C ALA A 39 -17.32 13.14 -1.91
N LEU A 40 -16.20 13.86 -1.95
CA LEU A 40 -15.88 14.91 -2.94
C LEU A 40 -14.82 14.48 -3.93
N SER A 41 -14.02 13.46 -3.57
CA SER A 41 -13.02 12.85 -4.43
C SER A 41 -12.80 11.39 -4.03
N CYS A 42 -12.50 10.54 -5.01
CA CYS A 42 -12.01 9.20 -4.80
C CYS A 42 -10.85 8.89 -5.76
N PRO A 43 -9.87 8.05 -5.37
CA PRO A 43 -8.82 7.60 -6.27
C PRO A 43 -9.38 6.65 -7.33
N THR A 44 -8.72 6.57 -8.48
CA THR A 44 -9.05 5.59 -9.53
C THR A 44 -8.45 4.21 -9.28
N SER A 45 -7.58 4.08 -8.29
CA SER A 45 -6.89 2.83 -7.93
C SER A 45 -7.36 2.28 -6.58
N ASN A 46 -7.09 0.98 -6.33
CA ASN A 46 -7.45 0.27 -5.09
C ASN A 46 -8.97 0.18 -4.81
N LEU A 47 -9.76 0.30 -5.85
CA LEU A 47 -11.21 0.10 -5.80
C LEU A 47 -11.57 -1.25 -6.43
N GLU A 48 -12.59 -1.88 -5.90
CA GLU A 48 -13.20 -3.07 -6.51
C GLU A 48 -14.28 -2.63 -7.51
N PHE A 49 -13.81 -1.99 -8.55
CA PHE A 49 -14.62 -1.38 -9.58
C PHE A 49 -13.90 -1.47 -10.93
N ASP A 50 -14.62 -1.34 -12.02
CA ASP A 50 -14.04 -1.39 -13.37
C ASP A 50 -13.07 -0.21 -13.59
N SER A 51 -11.80 -0.52 -13.81
CA SER A 51 -10.74 0.50 -13.95
C SER A 51 -10.93 1.37 -15.18
N LYS A 52 -11.43 0.79 -16.29
CA LYS A 52 -11.65 1.53 -17.53
C LYS A 52 -12.85 2.46 -17.44
N THR A 53 -13.88 2.10 -16.66
CA THR A 53 -14.97 3.04 -16.35
C THR A 53 -14.46 4.24 -15.55
N LEU A 54 -13.56 4.01 -14.57
CA LEU A 54 -12.95 5.10 -13.81
C LEU A 54 -12.06 5.98 -14.70
N GLU A 55 -11.28 5.40 -15.60
CA GLU A 55 -10.46 6.12 -16.59
C GLU A 55 -11.30 7.02 -17.51
N PHE A 56 -12.47 6.56 -17.93
CA PHE A 56 -13.39 7.40 -18.73
C PHE A 56 -14.01 8.55 -17.94
N ILE A 57 -14.08 8.47 -16.62
CA ILE A 57 -14.60 9.53 -15.76
C ILE A 57 -13.49 10.51 -15.37
N ASP A 58 -12.28 10.01 -15.10
CA ASP A 58 -11.08 10.80 -14.81
C ASP A 58 -10.59 11.47 -16.11
N THR A 59 -11.17 12.63 -16.40
CA THR A 59 -10.95 13.33 -17.68
C THR A 59 -9.64 14.11 -17.72
N ASP A 60 -9.13 14.55 -16.59
CA ASP A 60 -7.84 15.25 -16.46
C ASP A 60 -6.65 14.31 -16.18
N LYS A 61 -6.94 12.99 -16.01
CA LYS A 61 -5.97 11.90 -15.81
C LYS A 61 -5.05 12.12 -14.61
N ASP A 62 -5.55 12.73 -13.54
CA ASP A 62 -4.78 12.98 -12.33
C ASP A 62 -4.84 11.82 -11.33
N GLY A 63 -5.58 10.75 -11.66
CA GLY A 63 -5.75 9.55 -10.82
C GLY A 63 -6.81 9.70 -9.74
N HIS A 64 -7.64 10.76 -9.79
CA HIS A 64 -8.74 11.01 -8.86
C HIS A 64 -9.99 11.43 -9.61
N ILE A 65 -11.12 10.93 -9.20
CA ILE A 65 -12.43 11.36 -9.69
C ILE A 65 -13.02 12.35 -8.72
N ARG A 66 -13.48 13.49 -9.24
CA ARG A 66 -14.10 14.58 -8.47
C ARG A 66 -15.54 14.86 -8.88
N VAL A 67 -16.20 15.70 -8.08
CA VAL A 67 -17.61 16.08 -8.29
C VAL A 67 -17.92 16.59 -9.71
N PRO A 68 -17.13 17.51 -10.32
CA PRO A 68 -17.42 17.98 -11.67
C PRO A 68 -17.41 16.86 -12.73
N GLU A 69 -16.49 15.90 -12.60
CA GLU A 69 -16.35 14.77 -13.53
C GLU A 69 -17.53 13.80 -13.40
N ILE A 70 -17.95 13.52 -12.17
CA ILE A 70 -19.15 12.71 -11.90
C ILE A 70 -20.41 13.37 -12.51
N ILE A 71 -20.57 14.70 -12.34
CA ILE A 71 -21.68 15.43 -12.90
C ILE A 71 -21.62 15.42 -14.44
N ALA A 72 -20.43 15.62 -15.01
CA ALA A 72 -20.22 15.56 -16.46
C ALA A 72 -20.58 14.17 -17.01
N ALA A 73 -20.11 13.10 -16.37
CA ALA A 73 -20.42 11.73 -16.75
C ALA A 73 -21.91 11.42 -16.67
N ALA A 74 -22.59 11.83 -15.59
CA ALA A 74 -24.03 11.64 -15.43
C ALA A 74 -24.84 12.41 -16.47
N ASN A 75 -24.51 13.68 -16.72
CA ASN A 75 -25.16 14.51 -17.74
C ASN A 75 -24.96 13.92 -19.14
N TRP A 76 -23.73 13.51 -19.47
CA TRP A 76 -23.43 12.93 -20.78
C TRP A 76 -24.19 11.61 -20.98
N ALA A 77 -24.15 10.69 -20.03
CA ALA A 77 -24.86 9.42 -20.14
C ALA A 77 -26.39 9.59 -20.24
N THR A 78 -26.99 10.50 -19.43
CA THR A 78 -28.44 10.75 -19.44
C THR A 78 -28.90 11.48 -20.70
N SER A 79 -28.06 12.25 -21.39
CA SER A 79 -28.37 12.92 -22.64
C SER A 79 -28.43 11.95 -23.82
N LEU A 80 -27.64 10.88 -23.78
CA LEU A 80 -27.50 9.87 -24.83
C LEU A 80 -28.48 8.71 -24.71
N LEU A 81 -29.23 8.62 -23.63
CA LEU A 81 -30.27 7.61 -23.44
C LEU A 81 -31.65 8.21 -23.58
N LYS A 82 -32.59 7.49 -24.25
CA LYS A 82 -34.00 7.90 -24.36
C LYS A 82 -34.67 7.94 -23.00
N GLN A 83 -34.29 7.01 -22.12
CA GLN A 83 -34.78 6.90 -20.75
C GLN A 83 -33.62 6.85 -19.79
N PRO A 84 -33.39 7.88 -18.95
CA PRO A 84 -32.33 7.89 -17.94
C PRO A 84 -32.43 6.73 -16.94
N GLU A 85 -33.62 6.14 -16.77
CA GLU A 85 -33.90 4.97 -15.94
C GLU A 85 -33.09 3.74 -16.36
N ASP A 86 -32.67 3.65 -17.60
CA ASP A 86 -31.86 2.54 -18.11
C ASP A 86 -30.52 2.45 -17.36
N LEU A 87 -29.95 3.58 -16.90
CA LEU A 87 -28.71 3.61 -16.10
C LEU A 87 -28.87 2.93 -14.73
N THR A 88 -30.08 2.83 -14.19
CA THR A 88 -30.30 2.20 -12.88
C THR A 88 -30.29 0.67 -12.94
N LYS A 89 -30.38 0.09 -14.15
CA LYS A 89 -30.45 -1.36 -14.38
C LYS A 89 -29.13 -2.07 -14.13
N GLY A 90 -28.00 -1.40 -14.40
CA GLY A 90 -26.66 -1.97 -14.21
C GLY A 90 -26.41 -3.21 -15.07
N SER A 91 -26.85 -3.19 -16.34
CA SER A 91 -26.75 -4.31 -17.28
C SER A 91 -25.44 -4.23 -18.07
N ASP A 92 -24.81 -5.39 -18.31
CA ASP A 92 -23.61 -5.53 -19.14
C ASP A 92 -23.86 -5.27 -20.62
N THR A 93 -25.14 -5.25 -21.03
CA THR A 93 -25.56 -5.04 -22.42
C THR A 93 -26.44 -3.81 -22.55
N LEU A 94 -26.17 -3.01 -23.56
CA LEU A 94 -26.94 -1.82 -23.90
C LEU A 94 -27.84 -2.12 -25.12
N PRO A 95 -29.18 -2.03 -25.00
CA PRO A 95 -30.08 -2.12 -26.14
C PRO A 95 -29.87 -0.94 -27.10
N LEU A 96 -29.70 -1.19 -28.38
CA LEU A 96 -29.49 -0.14 -29.39
C LEU A 96 -30.65 0.85 -29.47
N ASN A 97 -31.87 0.38 -29.17
CA ASN A 97 -33.08 1.20 -29.16
C ASN A 97 -33.16 2.16 -27.93
N SER A 98 -32.34 1.91 -26.88
CA SER A 98 -32.24 2.81 -25.72
C SER A 98 -31.40 4.06 -26.01
N ILE A 99 -30.55 4.03 -27.07
CA ILE A 99 -29.74 5.19 -27.46
C ILE A 99 -30.65 6.29 -28.04
N ASN A 100 -30.41 7.53 -27.63
CA ASN A 100 -31.17 8.69 -28.04
C ASN A 100 -30.73 9.22 -29.42
N ASP A 101 -31.33 8.69 -30.47
CA ASP A 101 -31.04 9.04 -31.86
C ASP A 101 -31.64 10.36 -32.31
N SER A 102 -32.33 11.09 -31.45
CA SER A 102 -32.87 12.42 -31.73
C SER A 102 -31.79 13.53 -31.69
N THR A 103 -30.64 13.27 -31.10
CA THR A 103 -29.50 14.17 -31.06
C THR A 103 -28.44 13.78 -32.09
N PRO A 104 -27.68 14.72 -32.69
CA PRO A 104 -26.62 14.39 -33.62
C PRO A 104 -25.57 13.42 -33.04
N GLU A 105 -25.19 13.64 -31.77
CA GLU A 105 -24.23 12.80 -31.05
C GLU A 105 -24.77 11.38 -30.82
N GLY A 106 -26.02 11.26 -30.37
CA GLY A 106 -26.64 9.95 -30.17
C GLY A 106 -26.91 9.20 -31.45
N ALA A 107 -27.26 9.89 -32.56
CA ALA A 107 -27.40 9.28 -33.88
C ALA A 107 -26.06 8.75 -34.40
N ALA A 108 -24.96 9.50 -34.24
CA ALA A 108 -23.62 9.08 -34.60
C ALA A 108 -23.18 7.86 -33.76
N LEU A 109 -23.43 7.89 -32.45
CA LEU A 109 -23.10 6.81 -31.54
C LEU A 109 -23.87 5.51 -31.86
N LEU A 110 -25.16 5.62 -32.20
CA LEU A 110 -25.97 4.49 -32.66
C LEU A 110 -25.43 3.89 -33.98
N ALA A 111 -25.02 4.74 -34.91
CA ALA A 111 -24.41 4.30 -36.18
C ALA A 111 -23.08 3.56 -35.92
N SER A 112 -22.22 4.10 -35.04
CA SER A 112 -20.96 3.47 -34.64
C SER A 112 -21.17 2.14 -33.93
N ALA A 113 -22.14 2.05 -33.00
CA ALA A 113 -22.50 0.80 -32.34
C ALA A 113 -22.95 -0.29 -33.35
N LYS A 114 -23.74 0.08 -34.34
CA LYS A 114 -24.13 -0.84 -35.43
C LYS A 114 -22.95 -1.25 -36.29
N GLN A 115 -22.02 -0.32 -36.57
CA GLN A 115 -20.82 -0.60 -37.33
C GLN A 115 -19.88 -1.57 -36.59
N ILE A 116 -19.70 -1.40 -35.29
CA ILE A 116 -18.95 -2.33 -34.44
C ILE A 116 -19.53 -3.72 -34.55
N LEU A 117 -20.85 -3.88 -34.35
CA LEU A 117 -21.52 -5.17 -34.45
C LEU A 117 -21.38 -5.79 -35.85
N LEU A 118 -21.40 -4.97 -36.89
CA LEU A 118 -21.17 -5.42 -38.28
C LEU A 118 -19.73 -5.96 -38.44
N ASN A 119 -18.73 -5.25 -37.95
CA ASN A 119 -17.32 -5.60 -38.08
C ASN A 119 -16.97 -6.90 -37.35
N ILE A 120 -17.58 -7.13 -36.16
CA ILE A 120 -17.40 -8.39 -35.40
C ILE A 120 -18.32 -9.52 -35.87
N GLY A 121 -19.08 -9.35 -36.96
CA GLY A 121 -19.95 -10.38 -37.58
C GLY A 121 -21.34 -10.53 -36.94
N LYS A 122 -21.74 -9.66 -35.99
CA LYS A 122 -23.03 -9.69 -35.26
C LYS A 122 -24.11 -8.82 -35.94
N LYS A 123 -24.37 -8.98 -37.22
CA LYS A 123 -25.21 -8.05 -38.03
C LYS A 123 -26.66 -7.89 -37.58
N ASN A 124 -27.24 -8.87 -36.87
CA ASN A 124 -28.67 -8.87 -36.47
C ASN A 124 -28.88 -8.66 -34.99
N GLU A 125 -27.84 -8.38 -34.20
CA GLU A 125 -27.94 -8.13 -32.77
C GLU A 125 -28.58 -6.74 -32.52
N LEU A 126 -29.49 -6.70 -31.54
CA LEU A 126 -30.17 -5.48 -31.10
C LEU A 126 -29.57 -4.89 -29.81
N THR A 127 -28.55 -5.56 -29.29
CA THR A 127 -27.83 -5.17 -28.07
C THR A 127 -26.34 -5.18 -28.34
N ILE A 128 -25.61 -4.31 -27.67
CA ILE A 128 -24.16 -4.26 -27.70
C ILE A 128 -23.61 -4.41 -26.28
N SER A 129 -22.55 -5.18 -26.11
CA SER A 129 -21.92 -5.46 -24.81
C SER A 129 -20.52 -4.85 -24.72
N ILE A 130 -19.95 -4.83 -23.50
CA ILE A 130 -18.55 -4.42 -23.27
C ILE A 130 -17.59 -5.36 -24.01
N GLU A 131 -17.91 -6.66 -24.08
CA GLU A 131 -17.09 -7.64 -24.77
C GLU A 131 -17.01 -7.35 -26.28
N ASP A 132 -18.07 -6.80 -26.86
CA ASP A 132 -18.13 -6.42 -28.27
C ASP A 132 -17.23 -5.21 -28.59
N THR A 133 -16.92 -4.39 -27.62
CA THR A 133 -16.07 -3.22 -27.74
C THR A 133 -14.66 -3.42 -27.19
N ALA A 134 -14.44 -4.46 -26.38
CA ALA A 134 -13.17 -4.70 -25.69
C ALA A 134 -12.07 -5.23 -26.60
N ASP A 135 -12.43 -5.94 -27.67
CA ASP A 135 -11.48 -6.51 -28.62
C ASP A 135 -11.26 -5.56 -29.80
N LEU A 136 -10.54 -4.46 -29.52
CA LEU A 136 -10.16 -3.50 -30.57
C LEU A 136 -9.37 -4.17 -31.69
N ASN A 137 -8.53 -5.17 -31.37
CA ASN A 137 -7.79 -5.94 -32.34
C ASN A 137 -8.71 -6.61 -33.35
N LYS A 138 -9.84 -7.12 -32.88
CA LYS A 138 -10.84 -7.75 -33.74
C LYS A 138 -11.67 -6.75 -34.52
N ILE A 139 -11.97 -5.61 -33.93
CA ILE A 139 -12.71 -4.52 -34.59
C ILE A 139 -11.87 -3.90 -35.71
N PHE A 140 -10.55 -3.78 -35.49
CA PHE A 140 -9.61 -3.17 -36.43
C PHE A 140 -8.76 -4.17 -37.21
N ALA A 141 -8.94 -5.50 -37.00
CA ALA A 141 -8.11 -6.54 -37.60
C ALA A 141 -8.05 -6.47 -39.14
N ASP A 142 -9.13 -6.04 -39.76
CA ASP A 142 -9.24 -5.88 -41.21
C ASP A 142 -9.04 -4.43 -41.69
N THR A 143 -8.70 -3.50 -40.78
CA THR A 143 -8.48 -2.09 -41.09
C THR A 143 -6.99 -1.75 -41.07
N LYS A 144 -6.52 -1.07 -42.13
CA LYS A 144 -5.13 -0.63 -42.26
C LYS A 144 -4.77 0.51 -41.29
N PHE A 145 -5.75 1.29 -40.88
CA PHE A 145 -5.66 2.47 -40.02
C PHE A 145 -6.73 2.44 -38.94
N ASN A 146 -6.46 2.99 -37.77
CA ASN A 146 -7.35 2.92 -36.60
C ASN A 146 -7.50 4.27 -35.86
N GLY A 147 -6.81 5.31 -36.30
CA GLY A 147 -6.98 6.68 -35.88
C GLY A 147 -6.28 7.06 -34.56
N ASP A 148 -5.29 6.29 -34.10
CA ASP A 148 -4.53 6.60 -32.86
C ASP A 148 -3.23 7.39 -33.11
N GLY A 149 -2.81 7.48 -34.37
CA GLY A 149 -1.58 8.14 -34.78
C GLY A 149 -0.32 7.31 -34.61
N ILE A 150 -0.46 5.99 -34.40
CA ILE A 150 0.62 5.03 -34.30
C ILE A 150 0.57 4.10 -35.52
N ILE A 151 1.70 3.92 -36.19
CA ILE A 151 1.78 3.15 -37.43
C ILE A 151 2.69 1.94 -37.23
N PRO A 152 2.14 0.70 -37.24
CA PRO A 152 2.93 -0.51 -37.35
C PRO A 152 3.69 -0.62 -38.69
N SER A 153 4.78 -1.37 -38.75
CA SER A 153 5.55 -1.59 -40.00
C SER A 153 4.70 -2.20 -41.10
N SER A 154 3.73 -3.07 -40.76
CA SER A 154 2.80 -3.71 -41.70
C SER A 154 1.86 -2.74 -42.43
N THR A 155 1.70 -1.51 -41.92
CA THR A 155 0.85 -0.46 -42.53
C THR A 155 1.48 0.08 -43.82
N ALA A 156 2.82 0.11 -43.91
CA ALA A 156 3.49 0.50 -45.15
C ALA A 156 3.34 -0.55 -46.26
N THR A 157 3.18 -0.09 -47.49
CA THR A 157 2.98 -0.97 -48.62
C THR A 157 4.28 -1.47 -49.24
N ASP A 158 5.36 -0.73 -49.06
CA ASP A 158 6.69 -1.06 -49.59
C ASP A 158 7.59 -1.57 -48.46
N THR A 159 8.42 -2.55 -48.74
CA THR A 159 9.33 -3.23 -47.84
C THR A 159 10.42 -2.30 -47.28
N ASP A 160 10.80 -1.30 -48.03
CA ASP A 160 11.87 -0.39 -47.62
C ASP A 160 11.36 0.56 -46.52
N THR A 161 10.13 1.10 -46.67
CA THR A 161 9.47 1.88 -45.60
C THR A 161 9.16 1.02 -44.38
N GLN A 162 8.76 -0.25 -44.55
CA GLN A 162 8.58 -1.20 -43.45
C GLN A 162 9.88 -1.35 -42.64
N SER A 163 11.00 -1.58 -43.34
CA SER A 163 12.32 -1.70 -42.71
C SER A 163 12.74 -0.44 -41.97
N VAL A 164 12.42 0.76 -42.51
CA VAL A 164 12.72 2.02 -41.81
C VAL A 164 11.87 2.21 -40.55
N ILE A 165 10.60 1.79 -40.55
CA ILE A 165 9.75 1.82 -39.36
C ILE A 165 10.35 0.88 -38.29
N GLU A 166 10.83 -0.31 -38.66
CA GLU A 166 11.51 -1.25 -37.76
C GLU A 166 12.83 -0.68 -37.23
N ASP A 167 13.60 0.02 -38.07
CA ASP A 167 14.81 0.73 -37.67
C ASP A 167 14.49 1.81 -36.61
N ILE A 168 13.42 2.59 -36.83
CA ILE A 168 12.95 3.60 -35.88
C ILE A 168 12.57 2.97 -34.53
N MET A 169 11.76 1.88 -34.55
CA MET A 169 11.35 1.16 -33.33
C MET A 169 12.55 0.61 -32.57
N THR A 170 13.55 0.11 -33.29
CA THR A 170 14.76 -0.42 -32.67
C THR A 170 15.59 0.67 -32.00
N CYS A 171 15.67 1.86 -32.57
CA CYS A 171 16.51 2.96 -32.09
C CYS A 171 15.86 3.80 -30.99
N VAL A 172 14.59 4.15 -31.13
CA VAL A 172 13.89 5.08 -30.24
C VAL A 172 12.73 4.46 -29.47
N GLY A 173 12.56 3.13 -29.62
CA GLY A 173 11.50 2.35 -28.99
C GLY A 173 10.20 2.39 -29.76
N ALA A 174 9.39 1.34 -29.60
CA ALA A 174 8.06 1.20 -30.18
C ALA A 174 6.98 1.71 -29.20
N GLU A 175 5.84 2.09 -29.77
CA GLU A 175 4.59 2.34 -29.05
C GLU A 175 3.55 1.31 -29.49
N GLU A 176 2.63 0.96 -28.62
CA GLU A 176 1.62 -0.04 -28.92
C GLU A 176 0.44 0.60 -29.67
N ASP A 177 0.21 0.15 -30.90
CA ASP A 177 -0.94 0.53 -31.71
C ASP A 177 -2.22 -0.15 -31.18
N ARG A 178 -3.39 0.42 -31.43
CA ARG A 178 -4.69 -0.15 -31.02
C ARG A 178 -4.97 -1.55 -31.56
N SER A 179 -4.30 -1.97 -32.62
CA SER A 179 -4.32 -3.37 -33.09
C SER A 179 -3.49 -4.33 -32.22
N GLY A 180 -2.76 -3.81 -31.20
CA GLY A 180 -1.85 -4.57 -30.36
C GLY A 180 -0.48 -4.84 -31.01
N LEU A 181 -0.20 -4.22 -32.16
CA LEU A 181 1.09 -4.34 -32.82
C LEU A 181 2.02 -3.19 -32.41
N PRO A 182 3.34 -3.43 -32.36
CA PRO A 182 4.28 -2.34 -32.13
C PRO A 182 4.34 -1.43 -33.36
N GLY A 183 4.36 -0.11 -33.10
CA GLY A 183 4.39 0.91 -34.13
C GLY A 183 5.19 2.14 -33.75
N VAL A 184 5.12 3.17 -34.59
CA VAL A 184 5.80 4.44 -34.41
C VAL A 184 4.81 5.61 -34.45
N SER A 185 4.97 6.55 -33.52
CA SER A 185 4.24 7.82 -33.46
C SER A 185 5.02 8.93 -34.18
N GLU A 186 4.35 10.06 -34.41
CA GLU A 186 4.97 11.27 -34.98
C GLU A 186 6.14 11.77 -34.11
N GLU A 187 6.04 11.64 -32.80
CA GLU A 187 7.10 12.02 -31.86
C GLU A 187 8.33 11.13 -32.04
N LYS A 188 8.15 9.81 -32.14
CA LYS A 188 9.23 8.85 -32.36
C LYS A 188 9.95 9.08 -33.69
N ILE A 189 9.18 9.36 -34.75
CA ILE A 189 9.76 9.69 -36.04
C ILE A 189 10.59 10.96 -35.94
N SER A 190 10.03 12.01 -35.37
CA SER A 190 10.74 13.30 -35.22
C SER A 190 12.01 13.13 -34.39
N GLN A 191 11.95 12.36 -33.30
CA GLN A 191 13.11 12.03 -32.48
C GLN A 191 14.17 11.28 -33.29
N PHE A 192 13.78 10.23 -34.02
CA PHE A 192 14.70 9.42 -34.79
C PHE A 192 15.43 10.26 -35.85
N PHE A 193 14.72 11.08 -36.64
CA PHE A 193 15.34 11.88 -37.67
C PHE A 193 16.22 13.00 -37.10
N LEU A 194 15.89 13.53 -35.91
CA LEU A 194 16.76 14.47 -35.21
C LEU A 194 18.07 13.81 -34.79
N GLU A 195 17.98 12.65 -34.18
CA GLU A 195 19.13 11.85 -33.74
C GLU A 195 19.98 11.39 -34.94
N ALA A 196 19.34 10.90 -36.01
CA ALA A 196 19.99 10.46 -37.22
C ALA A 196 20.77 11.61 -37.88
N LYS A 197 20.19 12.80 -37.94
CA LYS A 197 20.86 14.00 -38.46
C LYS A 197 22.05 14.38 -37.59
N ALA A 198 21.87 14.42 -36.26
CA ALA A 198 22.94 14.76 -35.34
C ALA A 198 24.10 13.76 -35.41
N TYR A 199 23.80 12.46 -35.55
CA TYR A 199 24.80 11.40 -35.72
C TYR A 199 25.54 11.52 -37.06
N SER A 200 24.82 11.81 -38.16
CA SER A 200 25.41 12.01 -39.45
C SER A 200 26.32 13.24 -39.50
N GLU A 201 25.94 14.34 -38.87
CA GLU A 201 26.73 15.58 -38.76
C GLU A 201 28.00 15.32 -37.92
N TRP A 202 27.88 14.60 -36.82
CA TRP A 202 29.00 14.18 -35.96
C TRP A 202 30.01 13.30 -36.71
N TRP A 203 29.55 12.36 -37.52
CA TRP A 203 30.42 11.56 -38.40
C TRP A 203 31.07 12.42 -39.49
N GLN A 204 30.35 13.37 -40.06
CA GLN A 204 30.88 14.28 -41.09
C GLN A 204 32.03 15.13 -40.53
N GLU A 205 32.00 15.51 -39.25
CA GLU A 205 33.12 16.20 -38.59
C GLU A 205 34.39 15.33 -38.62
N ALA A 206 34.29 14.01 -38.35
CA ALA A 206 35.41 13.11 -38.44
C ALA A 206 35.93 12.91 -39.88
N GLU A 207 35.04 12.86 -40.85
CA GLU A 207 35.42 12.73 -42.29
C GLU A 207 36.08 13.98 -42.83
N ARG A 208 35.69 15.18 -42.36
CA ARG A 208 36.34 16.43 -42.74
C ARG A 208 37.76 16.54 -42.23
N ASP A 209 38.06 15.98 -41.10
CA ASP A 209 39.40 15.95 -40.49
C ASP A 209 39.91 14.52 -40.28
N ALA A 210 39.69 13.70 -41.31
CA ALA A 210 40.02 12.26 -41.21
C ALA A 210 41.50 12.00 -40.90
N ALA A 211 42.39 12.89 -41.35
CA ALA A 211 43.81 12.76 -41.08
C ALA A 211 44.18 12.82 -39.58
N ASN A 212 43.41 13.54 -38.79
CA ASN A 212 43.65 13.69 -37.36
C ASN A 212 42.71 12.81 -36.51
N ILE A 213 41.47 12.56 -36.96
CA ILE A 213 40.44 11.87 -36.20
C ILE A 213 40.41 10.38 -36.56
N LEU A 214 40.44 10.04 -37.87
CA LEU A 214 40.34 8.68 -38.39
C LEU A 214 41.71 8.20 -38.93
N LEU A 215 42.71 8.24 -38.08
CA LEU A 215 44.13 8.01 -38.42
C LEU A 215 44.39 6.76 -39.24
N LEU A 216 43.62 5.71 -39.05
CA LEU A 216 43.71 4.41 -39.70
C LEU A 216 42.44 4.04 -40.46
N GLY A 217 41.62 5.04 -40.80
CA GLY A 217 40.32 4.81 -41.44
C GLY A 217 39.40 3.97 -40.59
N GLU A 218 38.82 2.91 -41.13
CA GLU A 218 37.89 2.00 -40.43
C GLU A 218 38.55 1.25 -39.26
N GLU A 219 39.87 1.10 -39.26
CA GLU A 219 40.66 0.41 -38.20
C GLU A 219 40.99 1.33 -37.01
N THR A 220 40.64 2.62 -37.06
CA THR A 220 40.96 3.59 -35.99
C THR A 220 40.36 3.21 -34.65
N GLU A 221 39.12 2.74 -34.62
CA GLU A 221 38.39 2.32 -33.39
C GLU A 221 39.08 1.10 -32.76
N ALA A 222 39.42 0.08 -33.58
CA ALA A 222 40.12 -1.11 -33.11
C ALA A 222 41.51 -0.78 -32.59
N ALA A 223 42.23 0.16 -33.23
CA ALA A 223 43.52 0.66 -32.79
C ALA A 223 43.43 1.45 -31.48
N LYS A 224 42.40 2.31 -31.35
CA LYS A 224 42.12 3.06 -30.12
C LYS A 224 41.81 2.14 -28.95
N ALA A 225 41.02 1.13 -29.17
CA ALA A 225 40.71 0.13 -28.13
C ALA A 225 41.98 -0.60 -27.64
N ALA A 226 42.87 -0.98 -28.58
CA ALA A 226 44.15 -1.57 -28.24
C ALA A 226 45.06 -0.61 -27.49
N PHE A 227 45.07 0.67 -27.89
CA PHE A 227 45.81 1.74 -27.22
C PHE A 227 45.33 1.98 -25.79
N ASP A 228 44.01 2.15 -25.59
CA ASP A 228 43.43 2.45 -24.27
C ASP A 228 43.63 1.31 -23.27
N ARG A 229 43.59 0.07 -23.72
CA ARG A 229 43.82 -1.12 -22.86
C ARG A 229 45.14 -1.07 -22.12
N ILE A 230 46.17 -0.49 -22.73
CA ILE A 230 47.52 -0.46 -22.15
C ILE A 230 48.01 0.92 -21.75
N ARG A 231 47.31 1.99 -22.13
CA ARG A 231 47.69 3.38 -21.92
C ARG A 231 48.16 3.68 -20.49
N ILE A 232 47.38 3.28 -19.51
CA ILE A 232 47.67 3.54 -18.10
C ILE A 232 49.00 2.86 -17.72
N LYS A 233 49.20 1.64 -18.16
CA LYS A 233 50.37 0.84 -17.81
C LYS A 233 51.66 1.31 -18.49
N ILE A 234 51.55 1.77 -19.72
CA ILE A 234 52.69 2.38 -20.44
C ILE A 234 53.06 3.72 -19.81
N ASN A 235 52.06 4.52 -19.45
CA ASN A 235 52.29 5.80 -18.75
C ASN A 235 53.02 5.55 -17.39
N ASP A 236 52.59 4.53 -16.63
CA ASP A 236 53.31 4.13 -15.40
C ASP A 236 54.77 3.76 -15.68
N TYR A 237 55.00 2.94 -16.71
CA TYR A 237 56.35 2.55 -17.10
C TYR A 237 57.25 3.75 -17.39
N PHE A 238 56.87 4.64 -18.28
CA PHE A 238 57.67 5.83 -18.63
C PHE A 238 57.81 6.81 -17.47
N THR A 239 56.76 6.93 -16.61
CA THR A 239 56.89 7.75 -15.42
C THR A 239 57.92 7.21 -14.45
N ARG A 240 57.96 5.88 -14.24
CA ARG A 240 59.01 5.23 -13.44
C ARG A 240 60.40 5.38 -14.04
N CYS A 241 60.54 5.28 -15.37
CA CYS A 241 61.82 5.53 -16.04
C CYS A 241 62.30 6.97 -15.87
N ARG A 242 61.43 7.96 -15.91
CA ARG A 242 61.73 9.37 -15.61
C ARG A 242 62.13 9.60 -14.15
N LEU A 243 61.50 8.90 -13.21
CA LEU A 243 61.91 8.95 -11.80
C LEU A 243 63.30 8.36 -11.59
N ALA A 244 63.64 7.26 -12.31
CA ALA A 244 64.98 6.66 -12.28
C ALA A 244 66.03 7.54 -12.95
N GLU A 245 65.64 8.39 -13.94
CA GLU A 245 66.51 9.41 -14.53
C GLU A 245 66.76 10.56 -13.57
N PHE A 246 65.70 11.04 -12.89
CA PHE A 246 65.81 12.12 -11.90
C PHE A 246 66.70 11.73 -10.72
N ASP A 247 66.55 10.49 -10.21
CA ASP A 247 67.43 9.95 -9.15
C ASP A 247 67.73 8.47 -9.43
N GLN A 248 68.98 8.19 -9.76
CA GLN A 248 69.43 6.82 -10.06
C GLN A 248 69.19 5.83 -8.95
N ARG A 249 69.09 6.31 -7.70
CA ARG A 249 68.75 5.45 -6.55
C ARG A 249 67.31 4.92 -6.62
N ALA A 250 66.44 5.57 -7.35
CA ALA A 250 65.06 5.15 -7.56
C ALA A 250 64.96 3.91 -8.48
N SER A 251 65.98 3.61 -9.29
CA SER A 251 65.93 2.45 -10.19
C SER A 251 65.73 1.12 -9.47
N GLU A 252 66.37 0.93 -8.32
CA GLU A 252 66.26 -0.32 -7.55
C GLU A 252 64.89 -0.51 -6.88
N PRO A 253 64.34 0.44 -6.11
CA PRO A 253 63.05 0.30 -5.46
C PRO A 253 61.86 0.37 -6.44
N LEU A 254 62.01 0.88 -7.67
CA LEU A 254 60.93 0.91 -8.68
C LEU A 254 60.84 -0.41 -9.47
N ASN A 255 61.84 -1.28 -9.36
CA ASN A 255 61.74 -2.66 -9.83
C ASN A 255 61.32 -3.60 -8.69
N PRO A 256 60.72 -4.75 -9.01
CA PRO A 256 60.32 -5.70 -7.98
C PRO A 256 61.49 -6.21 -7.18
N ALA A 257 61.40 -6.14 -5.87
CA ALA A 257 62.45 -6.68 -4.99
C ALA A 257 62.51 -8.21 -5.07
N LEU A 258 63.66 -8.80 -4.72
CA LEU A 258 63.82 -10.26 -4.69
C LEU A 258 62.78 -10.92 -3.81
N THR A 259 62.45 -10.30 -2.69
CA THR A 259 61.40 -10.78 -1.74
C THR A 259 60.00 -10.86 -2.37
N GLU A 260 59.69 -10.00 -3.34
CA GLU A 260 58.44 -10.09 -4.07
C GLU A 260 58.40 -11.32 -5.00
N TYR A 261 59.50 -11.62 -5.66
CA TYR A 261 59.62 -12.84 -6.46
C TYR A 261 59.64 -14.11 -5.61
N GLU A 262 60.29 -14.09 -4.44
CA GLU A 262 60.24 -15.17 -3.47
C GLU A 262 58.82 -15.43 -2.95
N ALA A 263 58.04 -14.37 -2.72
CA ALA A 263 56.62 -14.48 -2.32
C ALA A 263 55.73 -15.08 -3.42
N LEU A 264 56.10 -14.90 -4.68
CA LEU A 264 55.42 -15.51 -5.82
C LEU A 264 55.86 -16.95 -6.09
N ALA A 265 57.11 -17.32 -5.77
CA ALA A 265 57.71 -18.63 -6.09
C ALA A 265 56.93 -19.81 -5.47
N SER A 266 56.24 -19.61 -4.36
CA SER A 266 55.44 -20.65 -3.68
C SER A 266 53.99 -20.78 -4.19
N LYS A 267 53.58 -19.92 -5.15
CA LYS A 267 52.20 -19.86 -5.64
C LYS A 267 52.06 -20.47 -7.03
N ASN A 268 50.86 -20.95 -7.34
CA ASN A 268 50.52 -21.28 -8.73
C ASN A 268 50.29 -19.98 -9.48
N LEU A 269 51.14 -19.68 -10.45
CA LEU A 269 51.11 -18.43 -11.21
C LEU A 269 50.30 -18.61 -12.50
N SER A 270 49.39 -17.66 -12.76
CA SER A 270 48.73 -17.47 -14.03
C SER A 270 49.12 -16.12 -14.60
N THR A 271 49.24 -16.00 -15.91
CA THR A 271 49.51 -14.74 -16.59
C THR A 271 48.40 -13.69 -16.30
N ASP A 272 47.17 -14.14 -15.98
CA ASP A 272 46.04 -13.26 -15.66
C ASP A 272 45.98 -12.87 -14.18
N SER A 273 46.96 -13.27 -13.36
CA SER A 273 46.94 -12.94 -11.94
C SER A 273 47.18 -11.44 -11.72
N GLU A 274 46.38 -10.78 -10.89
CA GLU A 274 46.52 -9.37 -10.51
C GLU A 274 47.93 -9.07 -9.93
N GLN A 275 48.51 -10.05 -9.23
CA GLN A 275 49.84 -9.93 -8.66
C GLN A 275 50.91 -9.75 -9.73
N ILE A 276 50.83 -10.46 -10.85
CA ILE A 276 51.77 -10.27 -11.98
C ILE A 276 51.43 -9.01 -12.76
N ALA A 277 50.13 -8.73 -12.99
CA ALA A 277 49.69 -7.54 -13.72
C ALA A 277 50.07 -6.22 -13.01
N SER A 278 50.17 -6.22 -11.67
CA SER A 278 50.59 -5.06 -10.87
C SER A 278 52.05 -4.72 -11.00
N LEU A 279 52.94 -5.71 -11.30
CA LEU A 279 54.38 -5.45 -11.50
C LEU A 279 54.60 -4.48 -12.68
N PRO A 280 55.77 -3.78 -12.74
CA PRO A 280 56.13 -2.94 -13.86
C PRO A 280 56.01 -3.64 -15.23
N MET A 281 55.73 -2.88 -16.28
CA MET A 281 55.56 -3.39 -17.64
C MET A 281 56.78 -4.08 -18.17
N ALA A 282 57.95 -3.49 -17.88
CA ALA A 282 59.28 -4.03 -18.15
C ALA A 282 60.25 -3.52 -17.09
N LYS A 283 61.50 -4.00 -17.10
CA LYS A 283 62.56 -3.56 -16.19
C LYS A 283 62.77 -2.04 -16.28
N ILE A 284 62.68 -1.36 -15.16
CA ILE A 284 62.81 0.10 -15.02
C ILE A 284 64.31 0.47 -14.97
N GLU A 285 64.70 1.31 -15.90
CA GLU A 285 66.02 1.95 -15.99
C GLU A 285 65.88 3.38 -16.53
N ALA A 286 66.85 4.26 -16.24
CA ALA A 286 66.79 5.63 -16.72
C ALA A 286 66.77 5.68 -18.28
N ASN A 287 65.82 6.46 -18.86
CA ASN A 287 65.68 6.67 -20.32
C ASN A 287 65.52 5.38 -21.14
N LYS A 288 65.10 4.28 -20.53
CA LYS A 288 64.93 3.02 -21.24
C LYS A 288 63.64 3.01 -22.07
N PRO A 289 63.75 2.72 -23.39
CA PRO A 289 62.59 2.52 -24.22
C PRO A 289 61.84 1.24 -23.79
N LEU A 290 60.52 1.20 -23.94
CA LEU A 290 59.70 0.02 -23.63
C LEU A 290 59.92 -1.04 -24.72
N PRO A 291 60.36 -2.25 -24.34
CA PRO A 291 60.45 -3.35 -25.29
C PRO A 291 59.04 -3.78 -25.74
N LEU A 292 58.88 -4.11 -27.02
CA LEU A 292 57.58 -4.53 -27.61
C LEU A 292 57.52 -6.04 -27.90
N GLY A 293 58.59 -6.78 -27.50
CA GLY A 293 58.74 -8.23 -27.67
C GLY A 293 59.23 -8.93 -26.40
N ALA A 294 60.56 -9.15 -26.31
CA ALA A 294 61.17 -9.80 -25.16
C ALA A 294 61.32 -8.85 -23.96
N GLY A 295 61.13 -9.36 -22.75
CA GLY A 295 61.33 -8.58 -21.51
C GLY A 295 60.12 -7.84 -21.00
N ILE A 296 58.95 -8.12 -21.54
CA ILE A 296 57.64 -7.59 -21.10
C ILE A 296 57.07 -8.46 -19.99
N ASN A 297 56.40 -7.83 -19.05
CA ASN A 297 55.61 -8.49 -18.01
C ASN A 297 54.63 -9.51 -18.64
N PRO A 298 54.62 -10.79 -18.26
CA PRO A 298 53.80 -11.83 -18.87
C PRO A 298 52.28 -11.48 -18.96
N ALA A 299 51.76 -10.78 -17.98
CA ALA A 299 50.36 -10.38 -17.97
C ALA A 299 49.98 -9.43 -19.12
N TRP A 300 50.94 -8.71 -19.68
CA TRP A 300 50.66 -7.68 -20.67
C TRP A 300 51.15 -8.07 -22.10
N ILE A 301 51.75 -9.22 -22.29
CA ILE A 301 52.30 -9.66 -23.58
C ILE A 301 51.22 -9.63 -24.68
N PHE A 302 50.04 -10.18 -24.41
CA PHE A 302 48.94 -10.20 -25.40
C PHE A 302 48.49 -8.77 -25.79
N ALA A 303 48.27 -7.92 -24.80
CA ALA A 303 47.84 -6.55 -25.02
C ALA A 303 48.90 -5.72 -25.74
N VAL A 304 50.20 -5.92 -25.43
CA VAL A 304 51.32 -5.26 -26.14
C VAL A 304 51.43 -5.77 -27.56
N THR A 305 51.20 -7.05 -27.81
CA THR A 305 51.24 -7.63 -29.17
C THR A 305 50.07 -7.06 -30.02
N GLU A 306 48.88 -6.99 -29.44
CA GLU A 306 47.73 -6.36 -30.09
C GLU A 306 47.99 -4.87 -30.40
N PHE A 307 48.50 -4.14 -29.43
CA PHE A 307 48.90 -2.73 -29.59
C PHE A 307 49.98 -2.55 -30.65
N ARG A 308 51.02 -3.38 -30.67
CA ARG A 308 52.07 -3.38 -31.70
C ARG A 308 51.45 -3.53 -33.09
N ASN A 309 50.60 -4.55 -33.27
CA ASN A 309 50.05 -4.88 -34.58
C ASN A 309 49.04 -3.82 -35.08
N LYS A 310 48.17 -3.33 -34.18
CA LYS A 310 47.08 -2.42 -34.55
C LYS A 310 47.49 -0.92 -34.54
N VAL A 311 48.49 -0.55 -33.73
CA VAL A 311 48.86 0.84 -33.55
C VAL A 311 50.25 1.17 -34.04
N ILE A 312 51.27 0.43 -33.51
CA ILE A 312 52.66 0.78 -33.77
C ILE A 312 53.03 0.47 -35.21
N SER A 313 52.77 -0.76 -35.68
CA SER A 313 53.13 -1.15 -37.05
C SER A 313 52.49 -0.26 -38.13
N PRO A 314 51.22 0.11 -38.02
CA PRO A 314 50.60 1.02 -38.99
C PRO A 314 51.10 2.47 -38.92
N LEU A 315 51.35 3.02 -37.71
CA LEU A 315 51.67 4.44 -37.51
C LEU A 315 53.17 4.75 -37.45
N LEU A 316 53.99 3.83 -36.94
CA LEU A 316 55.42 4.04 -36.68
C LEU A 316 56.33 3.02 -37.40
N GLY A 317 55.74 2.06 -38.09
CA GLY A 317 56.45 0.95 -38.72
C GLY A 317 56.78 -0.19 -37.73
N ASP A 318 57.46 -1.22 -38.24
CA ASP A 318 57.83 -2.38 -37.40
C ASP A 318 59.01 -2.02 -36.49
N LYS A 319 58.74 -2.00 -35.19
CA LYS A 319 59.68 -1.63 -34.13
C LYS A 319 59.78 -2.68 -33.06
N GLU A 320 60.99 -2.82 -32.52
CA GLU A 320 61.27 -3.72 -31.37
C GLU A 320 61.09 -3.00 -30.02
N ASN A 321 61.23 -1.69 -30.01
CA ASN A 321 61.19 -0.84 -28.84
C ASN A 321 60.38 0.43 -29.12
N LEU A 322 59.70 0.96 -28.10
CA LEU A 322 58.96 2.23 -28.12
C LEU A 322 59.66 3.24 -27.22
N SER A 323 60.05 4.39 -27.76
CA SER A 323 60.57 5.48 -26.95
C SER A 323 59.46 6.30 -26.26
N ASN A 324 59.84 7.10 -25.25
CA ASN A 324 58.89 7.98 -24.57
C ASN A 324 58.33 9.05 -25.50
N GLU A 325 59.18 9.58 -26.42
CA GLU A 325 58.79 10.57 -27.40
C GLU A 325 57.75 10.03 -28.39
N GLU A 326 57.99 8.82 -28.88
CA GLU A 326 57.04 8.12 -29.75
C GLU A 326 55.73 7.80 -29.03
N TRP A 327 55.81 7.42 -27.75
CA TRP A 327 54.63 7.24 -26.94
C TRP A 327 53.82 8.52 -26.79
N GLN A 328 54.44 9.66 -26.53
CA GLN A 328 53.78 10.95 -26.46
C GLN A 328 53.15 11.35 -27.81
N GLN A 329 53.83 11.05 -28.94
CA GLN A 329 53.25 11.24 -30.28
C GLN A 329 51.97 10.42 -30.45
N LEU A 330 51.98 9.14 -30.09
CA LEU A 330 50.77 8.30 -30.14
C LEU A 330 49.65 8.83 -29.24
N CYS A 331 49.99 9.29 -28.05
CA CYS A 331 49.02 9.92 -27.15
C CYS A 331 48.38 11.15 -27.78
N ASN A 332 49.17 11.98 -28.43
CA ASN A 332 48.69 13.18 -29.15
C ASN A 332 47.86 12.80 -30.37
N HIS A 333 48.22 11.79 -31.13
CA HIS A 333 47.47 11.30 -32.28
C HIS A 333 46.07 10.84 -31.88
N PHE A 334 45.92 10.08 -30.79
CA PHE A 334 44.60 9.62 -30.34
C PHE A 334 43.80 10.66 -29.55
N SER A 335 44.41 11.82 -29.20
CA SER A 335 43.71 12.88 -28.47
C SER A 335 42.56 13.52 -29.28
N ALA A 336 42.78 13.75 -30.58
CA ALA A 336 41.76 14.31 -31.47
C ALA A 336 40.57 13.35 -31.65
N HIS A 337 40.86 12.06 -31.82
CA HIS A 337 39.86 11.02 -31.90
C HIS A 337 39.05 10.91 -30.59
N GLN A 338 39.72 10.99 -29.45
CA GLN A 338 39.07 10.96 -28.14
C GLN A 338 38.15 12.18 -27.96
N ALA A 339 38.62 13.39 -28.29
CA ALA A 339 37.85 14.60 -28.20
C ALA A 339 36.58 14.55 -29.09
N TRP A 340 36.70 13.93 -30.27
CA TRP A 340 35.56 13.69 -31.15
C TRP A 340 34.57 12.68 -30.55
N LEU A 341 35.04 11.59 -29.92
CA LEU A 341 34.17 10.63 -29.23
C LEU A 341 33.47 11.25 -28.03
N ASP A 342 34.15 12.11 -27.27
CA ASP A 342 33.61 12.76 -26.07
C ASP A 342 32.41 13.69 -26.36
N VAL A 343 32.33 14.20 -27.61
CA VAL A 343 31.21 15.05 -28.08
C VAL A 343 30.21 14.30 -28.96
N LYS A 344 30.16 12.99 -28.86
CA LYS A 344 29.28 12.13 -29.65
C LYS A 344 27.83 12.59 -29.54
N ARG A 345 27.17 12.74 -30.70
CA ARG A 345 25.77 13.14 -30.85
C ARG A 345 25.01 12.04 -31.58
N GLY A 346 23.69 11.93 -31.32
CA GLY A 346 22.85 10.96 -32.00
C GLY A 346 23.12 9.51 -31.62
N ALA A 347 23.52 9.24 -30.38
CA ALA A 347 23.88 7.89 -29.94
C ALA A 347 22.74 6.88 -30.03
N ALA A 348 21.49 7.33 -30.02
CA ALA A 348 20.32 6.46 -30.11
C ALA A 348 20.26 5.66 -31.42
N VAL A 349 20.80 6.18 -32.52
CA VAL A 349 20.79 5.55 -33.85
C VAL A 349 22.08 4.83 -34.22
N GLU A 350 23.04 4.78 -33.33
CA GLU A 350 24.37 4.18 -33.56
C GLU A 350 24.30 2.74 -34.07
N ALA A 351 23.34 1.97 -33.62
CA ALA A 351 23.18 0.56 -33.99
C ALA A 351 22.94 0.33 -35.51
N LEU A 352 22.50 1.37 -36.25
CA LEU A 352 22.20 1.27 -37.67
C LEU A 352 23.39 1.50 -38.59
N GLU A 353 24.54 1.83 -38.09
CA GLU A 353 25.70 2.25 -38.83
C GLU A 353 25.51 3.51 -39.71
N ILE A 354 26.54 4.28 -39.92
CA ILE A 354 26.46 5.56 -40.63
C ILE A 354 25.94 5.42 -42.08
N ARG A 355 26.25 4.31 -42.75
CA ARG A 355 25.82 4.11 -44.17
C ARG A 355 24.30 3.98 -44.27
N ARG A 356 23.68 3.20 -43.35
CA ARG A 356 22.22 3.02 -43.28
C ARG A 356 21.53 4.34 -42.92
N ILE A 357 22.04 5.06 -41.93
CA ILE A 357 21.51 6.36 -41.49
C ILE A 357 21.49 7.36 -42.66
N ARG A 358 22.61 7.46 -43.39
CA ARG A 358 22.69 8.38 -44.60
C ARG A 358 21.75 7.97 -45.70
N SER A 359 21.57 6.66 -45.93
CA SER A 359 20.60 6.16 -46.90
C SER A 359 19.17 6.57 -46.53
N ILE A 360 18.82 6.49 -45.23
CA ILE A 360 17.50 6.93 -44.72
C ILE A 360 17.33 8.43 -44.88
N LEU A 361 18.35 9.23 -44.49
CA LEU A 361 18.30 10.70 -44.56
C LEU A 361 18.27 11.26 -45.99
N ALA A 362 18.82 10.51 -46.95
CA ALA A 362 18.84 10.92 -48.37
C ALA A 362 17.54 10.65 -49.10
N SER A 363 16.59 9.91 -48.45
CA SER A 363 15.33 9.48 -49.05
C SER A 363 14.14 10.22 -48.43
N ASP A 364 12.97 10.05 -48.99
CA ASP A 364 11.70 10.66 -48.56
C ASP A 364 10.92 9.87 -47.51
N TYR A 365 11.59 8.95 -46.79
CA TYR A 365 10.92 8.07 -45.84
C TYR A 365 10.23 8.84 -44.70
N GLN A 366 10.80 9.93 -44.23
CA GLN A 366 10.17 10.76 -43.20
C GLN A 366 8.79 11.24 -43.66
N GLU A 367 8.73 11.82 -44.89
CA GLU A 367 7.46 12.32 -45.43
C GLU A 367 6.46 11.22 -45.71
N LYS A 368 6.91 10.06 -46.18
CA LYS A 368 6.06 8.89 -46.42
C LYS A 368 5.43 8.39 -45.14
N ILE A 369 6.23 8.18 -44.08
CA ILE A 369 5.72 7.66 -42.79
C ILE A 369 4.80 8.68 -42.12
N LEU A 370 5.14 10.00 -42.16
CA LEU A 370 4.27 11.06 -41.66
C LEU A 370 2.94 11.11 -42.44
N SER A 371 2.96 10.86 -43.77
CA SER A 371 1.70 10.82 -44.54
C SER A 371 0.80 9.66 -44.11
N LEU A 372 1.37 8.49 -43.78
CA LEU A 372 0.61 7.35 -43.22
C LEU A 372 0.01 7.71 -41.85
N ILE A 373 0.75 8.40 -40.99
CA ILE A 373 0.23 8.91 -39.71
C ILE A 373 -0.90 9.91 -39.90
N HIS A 374 -0.77 10.82 -40.88
CA HIS A 374 -1.84 11.74 -41.19
C HIS A 374 -3.10 11.06 -41.74
N GLU A 375 -2.94 10.04 -42.56
CA GLU A 375 -4.04 9.23 -43.05
C GLU A 375 -4.73 8.51 -41.91
N ASP A 376 -3.97 7.91 -40.98
CA ASP A 376 -4.49 7.30 -39.75
C ASP A 376 -5.22 8.32 -38.88
N LYS A 377 -4.59 9.44 -38.56
CA LYS A 377 -5.22 10.52 -37.77
C LYS A 377 -6.51 11.06 -38.38
N SER A 378 -6.69 10.98 -39.69
CA SER A 378 -7.94 11.38 -40.35
C SER A 378 -9.12 10.51 -39.94
N LEU A 379 -8.87 9.29 -39.46
CA LEU A 379 -9.87 8.35 -38.93
C LEU A 379 -10.08 8.46 -37.41
N ALA A 380 -9.40 9.39 -36.71
CA ALA A 380 -9.53 9.58 -35.28
C ALA A 380 -11.00 9.79 -34.86
N GLY A 381 -11.80 10.49 -35.66
CA GLY A 381 -13.22 10.69 -35.37
C GLY A 381 -14.04 9.38 -35.35
N ALA A 382 -13.70 8.39 -36.19
CA ALA A 382 -14.35 7.09 -36.18
C ALA A 382 -13.93 6.28 -34.95
N SER A 383 -12.67 6.38 -34.59
CA SER A 383 -12.12 5.76 -33.39
C SER A 383 -12.66 6.36 -32.08
N ASP A 384 -12.77 7.68 -32.01
CA ASP A 384 -13.39 8.38 -30.89
C ASP A 384 -14.87 7.98 -30.74
N ALA A 385 -15.53 7.71 -31.82
CA ALA A 385 -16.90 7.20 -31.81
C ALA A 385 -16.99 5.79 -31.20
N ILE A 386 -16.02 4.89 -31.49
CA ILE A 386 -15.96 3.56 -30.87
C ILE A 386 -15.70 3.68 -29.36
N ASN A 387 -14.75 4.52 -28.94
CA ASN A 387 -14.50 4.82 -27.54
C ASN A 387 -15.75 5.39 -26.84
N SER A 388 -16.53 6.24 -27.55
CA SER A 388 -17.77 6.79 -27.01
C SER A 388 -18.86 5.72 -26.84
N VAL A 389 -18.93 4.72 -27.72
CA VAL A 389 -19.81 3.57 -27.56
C VAL A 389 -19.42 2.76 -26.33
N GLU A 390 -18.15 2.40 -26.18
CA GLU A 390 -17.63 1.68 -25.01
C GLU A 390 -17.92 2.47 -23.72
N LYS A 391 -17.63 3.75 -23.72
CA LYS A 391 -17.89 4.65 -22.60
C LYS A 391 -19.36 4.62 -22.18
N LEU A 392 -20.29 4.69 -23.14
CA LEU A 392 -21.74 4.66 -22.83
C LEU A 392 -22.16 3.31 -22.26
N ILE A 393 -21.66 2.18 -22.79
CA ILE A 393 -21.99 0.85 -22.29
C ILE A 393 -21.46 0.69 -20.85
N ARG A 394 -20.24 1.12 -20.58
CA ARG A 394 -19.65 1.08 -19.24
C ARG A 394 -20.40 1.98 -18.25
N TYR A 395 -20.81 3.17 -18.67
CA TYR A 395 -21.64 4.05 -17.83
C TYR A 395 -23.02 3.44 -17.57
N HIS A 396 -23.60 2.79 -18.58
CA HIS A 396 -24.87 2.08 -18.42
C HIS A 396 -24.79 0.95 -17.38
N ARG A 397 -23.67 0.24 -17.31
CA ARG A 397 -23.44 -0.82 -16.32
C ARG A 397 -23.07 -0.27 -14.94
N ASP A 398 -22.16 0.71 -14.86
CA ASP A 398 -21.38 0.98 -13.66
C ASP A 398 -21.74 2.30 -12.97
N LEU A 399 -22.23 3.31 -13.71
CA LEU A 399 -22.37 4.66 -13.19
C LEU A 399 -23.29 4.72 -11.97
N PHE A 400 -24.41 4.02 -11.99
CA PHE A 400 -25.34 3.99 -10.86
C PHE A 400 -24.71 3.41 -9.58
N GLN A 401 -23.91 2.37 -9.71
CA GLN A 401 -23.19 1.81 -8.58
C GLN A 401 -22.15 2.79 -8.04
N LEU A 402 -21.37 3.43 -8.90
CA LEU A 402 -20.41 4.44 -8.48
C LEU A 402 -21.08 5.57 -7.71
N LEU A 403 -22.20 6.10 -8.20
CA LEU A 403 -22.95 7.17 -7.54
C LEU A 403 -23.44 6.77 -6.14
N ASN A 404 -23.88 5.52 -5.95
CA ASN A 404 -24.30 4.99 -4.64
C ASN A 404 -23.11 4.68 -3.68
N ASN A 405 -21.86 4.89 -4.14
CA ASN A 405 -20.65 4.77 -3.34
C ASN A 405 -19.85 6.07 -3.24
N PHE A 406 -20.26 7.12 -3.96
CA PHE A 406 -19.60 8.42 -4.01
C PHE A 406 -20.50 9.54 -3.50
N VAL A 407 -21.69 9.71 -4.10
CA VAL A 407 -22.67 10.72 -3.69
C VAL A 407 -23.32 10.32 -2.35
N SER A 408 -23.54 9.03 -2.18
CA SER A 408 -23.97 8.42 -0.92
C SER A 408 -23.13 7.17 -0.65
N PHE A 409 -23.10 6.68 0.60
CA PHE A 409 -22.52 5.39 0.96
C PHE A 409 -23.61 4.33 1.16
N ARG A 410 -24.63 4.35 0.26
CA ARG A 410 -25.79 3.47 0.34
C ARG A 410 -25.39 2.00 0.36
N ASP A 411 -24.51 1.57 -0.56
CA ASP A 411 -24.12 0.17 -0.68
C ASP A 411 -23.42 -0.32 0.60
N PHE A 412 -22.57 0.50 1.19
CA PHE A 412 -21.93 0.18 2.46
C PHE A 412 -22.92 -0.01 3.62
N TYR A 413 -23.89 0.88 3.75
CA TYR A 413 -24.82 0.86 4.90
C TYR A 413 -26.01 -0.07 4.73
N THR A 414 -26.40 -0.44 3.51
CA THR A 414 -27.54 -1.34 3.27
C THR A 414 -27.14 -2.81 3.22
N ALA A 415 -25.85 -3.10 3.04
CA ALA A 415 -25.29 -4.45 2.91
C ALA A 415 -25.94 -5.30 1.79
N GLN A 416 -26.70 -4.68 0.88
CA GLN A 416 -27.25 -5.36 -0.30
C GLN A 416 -26.18 -5.69 -1.33
N ARG A 417 -25.21 -4.78 -1.47
CA ARG A 417 -23.98 -4.97 -2.29
C ARG A 417 -22.80 -4.51 -1.44
N LYS A 418 -21.62 -5.11 -1.64
CA LYS A 418 -20.40 -4.59 -1.04
C LYS A 418 -20.05 -3.26 -1.72
N ALA A 419 -19.66 -2.26 -0.93
CA ALA A 419 -19.20 -0.98 -1.45
C ALA A 419 -17.92 -1.15 -2.29
N ILE A 420 -17.70 -0.25 -3.24
CA ILE A 420 -16.55 -0.34 -4.17
C ILE A 420 -15.19 -0.32 -3.49
N PHE A 421 -15.09 0.20 -2.28
CA PHE A 421 -13.87 0.22 -1.48
C PHE A 421 -13.68 -1.05 -0.62
N GLN A 422 -14.66 -1.97 -0.55
CA GLN A 422 -14.52 -3.23 0.19
C GLN A 422 -13.88 -4.29 -0.69
N ALA A 423 -12.63 -4.64 -0.37
CA ALA A 423 -11.81 -5.54 -1.19
C ALA A 423 -12.25 -7.01 -1.17
N GLY A 424 -12.92 -7.44 -0.10
CA GLY A 424 -13.31 -8.84 0.07
C GLY A 424 -13.64 -9.18 1.52
N SER A 425 -13.48 -10.46 1.90
CA SER A 425 -13.75 -10.98 3.24
C SER A 425 -12.54 -11.71 3.80
N LEU A 426 -12.08 -11.32 4.99
CA LEU A 426 -11.01 -11.99 5.72
C LEU A 426 -11.60 -12.96 6.75
N TYR A 427 -11.21 -14.22 6.66
CA TYR A 427 -11.52 -15.28 7.63
C TYR A 427 -10.33 -15.46 8.56
N LEU A 428 -10.51 -15.15 9.83
CA LEU A 428 -9.46 -15.24 10.83
C LEU A 428 -10.07 -15.37 12.23
N ASP A 429 -9.54 -16.29 13.05
CA ASP A 429 -9.91 -16.46 14.44
C ASP A 429 -11.43 -16.70 14.66
N GLY A 430 -12.03 -17.58 13.85
CA GLY A 430 -13.45 -17.94 13.97
C GLY A 430 -14.42 -16.82 13.63
N ARG A 431 -13.99 -15.86 12.83
CA ARG A 431 -14.79 -14.72 12.36
C ARG A 431 -14.54 -14.41 10.90
N SER A 432 -15.54 -13.82 10.25
CA SER A 432 -15.39 -13.20 8.94
C SER A 432 -15.43 -11.68 9.09
N CYS A 433 -14.46 -11.01 8.48
CA CYS A 433 -14.38 -9.56 8.40
C CYS A 433 -14.65 -9.11 6.97
N ASP A 434 -15.83 -8.53 6.72
CA ASP A 434 -16.26 -8.04 5.41
C ASP A 434 -15.81 -6.60 5.13
N PHE A 435 -15.27 -5.93 6.14
CA PHE A 435 -14.74 -4.59 5.99
C PHE A 435 -13.21 -4.61 5.86
N CYS A 436 -12.76 -4.96 4.67
CA CYS A 436 -11.35 -4.97 4.26
C CYS A 436 -11.15 -3.94 3.16
N LEU A 437 -10.16 -3.07 3.30
CA LEU A 437 -9.75 -2.06 2.33
C LEU A 437 -8.43 -2.47 1.70
N ARG A 438 -8.27 -2.32 0.39
CA ARG A 438 -6.98 -2.46 -0.26
C ARG A 438 -6.11 -1.25 0.04
N VAL A 439 -4.84 -1.43 0.40
CA VAL A 439 -3.92 -0.38 0.82
C VAL A 439 -2.60 -0.54 0.09
N THR A 440 -2.05 0.56 -0.44
CA THR A 440 -0.72 0.55 -1.08
C THR A 440 0.42 0.76 -0.09
N ASP A 441 0.25 1.68 0.87
CA ASP A 441 1.26 2.03 1.87
C ASP A 441 0.66 2.00 3.28
N ILE A 442 1.09 1.01 4.07
CA ILE A 442 0.63 0.82 5.45
C ILE A 442 0.98 2.03 6.32
N ASN A 443 2.15 2.65 6.13
CA ASN A 443 2.60 3.73 6.99
C ASN A 443 1.79 5.00 6.74
N LYS A 444 1.62 5.37 5.48
CA LYS A 444 0.79 6.51 5.08
C LYS A 444 -0.66 6.34 5.52
N HIS A 445 -1.26 5.18 5.22
CA HIS A 445 -2.65 4.88 5.58
C HIS A 445 -2.88 4.88 7.10
N SER A 446 -1.97 4.28 7.88
CA SER A 446 -2.15 4.09 9.32
C SER A 446 -2.21 5.40 10.11
N ILE A 447 -1.62 6.49 9.61
CA ILE A 447 -1.65 7.81 10.26
C ILE A 447 -3.10 8.32 10.34
N MET A 448 -3.80 8.35 9.21
CA MET A 448 -5.19 8.80 9.15
C MET A 448 -6.13 7.75 9.73
N ALA A 449 -5.93 6.49 9.41
CA ALA A 449 -6.78 5.38 9.83
C ALA A 449 -6.86 5.21 11.35
N ASN A 450 -5.84 5.61 12.10
CA ASN A 450 -5.86 5.63 13.57
C ASN A 450 -6.97 6.53 14.14
N LEU A 451 -7.34 7.59 13.41
CA LEU A 451 -8.40 8.51 13.85
C LEU A 451 -9.81 7.91 13.69
N SER A 452 -9.95 6.78 13.00
CA SER A 452 -11.23 6.10 12.80
C SER A 452 -11.84 5.53 14.09
N GLY A 453 -10.99 5.27 15.11
CA GLY A 453 -11.37 4.60 16.35
C GLY A 453 -11.75 3.13 16.15
N THR A 454 -11.37 2.53 15.02
CA THR A 454 -11.64 1.13 14.67
C THR A 454 -10.38 0.28 14.86
N TYR A 455 -10.52 -0.93 15.37
CA TYR A 455 -9.40 -1.89 15.44
C TYR A 455 -9.05 -2.36 14.03
N LEU A 456 -7.80 -2.17 13.63
CA LEU A 456 -7.33 -2.49 12.29
C LEU A 456 -6.19 -3.51 12.34
N ALA A 457 -6.29 -4.54 11.51
CA ALA A 457 -5.19 -5.44 11.22
C ALA A 457 -4.79 -5.27 9.75
N TYR A 458 -3.55 -4.86 9.51
CA TYR A 458 -2.97 -4.84 8.18
C TYR A 458 -2.44 -6.22 7.88
N CYS A 459 -2.87 -6.80 6.77
CA CYS A 459 -2.44 -8.11 6.34
C CYS A 459 -1.75 -8.02 4.98
N GLU A 460 -0.61 -8.69 4.85
CA GLU A 460 -0.04 -9.04 3.56
C GLU A 460 -0.75 -10.28 3.06
N CYS A 461 -1.33 -10.17 1.87
CA CYS A 461 -2.01 -11.24 1.18
C CYS A 461 -1.15 -11.71 0.03
N GLN A 462 -0.84 -13.01 -0.02
CA GLN A 462 -0.04 -13.64 -1.06
C GLN A 462 -0.82 -14.79 -1.68
N ARG A 463 -0.67 -14.96 -2.99
CA ARG A 463 -1.32 -16.05 -3.72
C ARG A 463 -0.25 -16.92 -4.38
N GLU A 464 -0.21 -18.19 -4.00
CA GLU A 464 0.67 -19.19 -4.58
C GLU A 464 -0.01 -19.78 -5.83
N GLY A 465 0.71 -19.86 -6.96
CA GLY A 465 0.21 -20.46 -8.20
C GLY A 465 -0.29 -19.46 -9.27
N GLY A 466 -0.27 -18.14 -9.02
CA GLY A 466 -0.69 -17.11 -9.98
C GLY A 466 0.36 -16.04 -10.24
N GLY A 467 1.66 -16.38 -10.34
CA GLY A 467 2.70 -15.37 -10.61
C GLY A 467 3.22 -14.63 -9.39
N ASN A 468 3.05 -15.17 -8.18
CA ASN A 468 3.52 -14.55 -6.93
C ASN A 468 2.86 -13.18 -6.63
N GLU A 469 1.55 -13.09 -6.92
CA GLU A 469 0.75 -11.87 -6.69
C GLU A 469 0.71 -11.51 -5.21
N LYS A 470 0.88 -10.22 -4.91
CA LYS A 470 0.85 -9.67 -3.56
C LYS A 470 -0.11 -8.50 -3.46
N MET A 471 -0.83 -8.40 -2.37
CA MET A 471 -1.62 -7.23 -2.02
C MET A 471 -1.58 -6.99 -0.52
N ILE A 472 -1.87 -5.77 -0.11
CA ILE A 472 -2.01 -5.41 1.30
C ILE A 472 -3.46 -5.01 1.54
N ILE A 473 -4.03 -5.54 2.63
CA ILE A 473 -5.37 -5.13 3.07
C ILE A 473 -5.33 -4.58 4.49
N ALA A 474 -6.22 -3.64 4.78
CA ALA A 474 -6.55 -3.18 6.13
C ALA A 474 -7.90 -3.76 6.52
N ALA A 475 -7.92 -4.77 7.39
CA ALA A 475 -9.13 -5.41 7.88
C ALA A 475 -9.61 -4.71 9.17
N ALA A 476 -10.85 -4.22 9.18
CA ALA A 476 -11.44 -3.50 10.28
C ALA A 476 -12.29 -4.43 11.14
N PHE A 477 -11.75 -4.86 12.28
CA PHE A 477 -12.47 -5.73 13.23
C PHE A 477 -13.41 -4.92 14.10
N THR A 478 -14.69 -5.13 13.95
CA THR A 478 -15.75 -4.36 14.59
C THR A 478 -16.58 -5.14 15.61
N ASN A 479 -16.33 -6.45 15.74
CA ASN A 479 -17.01 -7.34 16.70
C ASN A 479 -16.04 -8.43 17.23
N GLY A 480 -16.32 -9.00 18.43
CA GLY A 480 -15.49 -9.98 19.09
C GLY A 480 -14.52 -9.37 20.10
N ASP A 481 -13.34 -9.96 20.24
CA ASP A 481 -12.23 -9.50 21.07
C ASP A 481 -10.90 -9.52 20.28
N ALA A 482 -9.82 -9.04 20.90
CA ALA A 482 -8.50 -8.92 20.26
C ALA A 482 -7.52 -10.01 20.73
N ASP A 483 -7.95 -10.99 21.51
CA ASP A 483 -7.04 -11.89 22.25
C ASP A 483 -6.11 -12.70 21.35
N ASN A 484 -6.63 -13.11 20.18
CA ASN A 484 -5.86 -13.89 19.19
C ASN A 484 -5.44 -13.08 17.96
N LEU A 485 -5.64 -11.77 17.96
CA LEU A 485 -5.20 -10.91 16.87
C LEU A 485 -3.79 -10.39 17.20
N MET A 486 -2.77 -11.00 16.60
CA MET A 486 -1.37 -10.64 16.79
C MET A 486 -0.61 -10.64 15.45
N VAL A 487 0.47 -9.88 15.39
CA VAL A 487 1.38 -9.88 14.22
C VAL A 487 1.93 -11.27 14.00
N GLY A 488 1.98 -11.71 12.73
CA GLY A 488 2.35 -13.07 12.34
C GLY A 488 1.19 -14.07 12.32
N ARG A 489 -0.02 -13.69 12.73
CA ARG A 489 -1.20 -14.56 12.65
C ARG A 489 -1.66 -14.70 11.21
N ASN A 490 -1.95 -15.93 10.78
CA ASN A 490 -2.43 -16.25 9.44
C ASN A 490 -3.95 -16.36 9.40
N GLY A 491 -4.52 -15.93 8.28
CA GLY A 491 -5.91 -16.07 7.90
C GLY A 491 -6.04 -16.32 6.41
N ILE A 492 -7.26 -16.45 5.91
CA ILE A 492 -7.55 -16.57 4.48
C ILE A 492 -8.42 -15.38 4.09
N PHE A 493 -8.00 -14.70 3.05
CA PHE A 493 -8.75 -13.61 2.45
C PHE A 493 -9.33 -14.06 1.12
N TYR A 494 -10.63 -13.85 0.93
CA TYR A 494 -11.32 -14.03 -0.34
C TYR A 494 -11.61 -12.67 -0.96
N ASP A 495 -11.11 -12.46 -2.18
CA ASP A 495 -11.41 -11.24 -2.92
C ASP A 495 -12.85 -11.27 -3.50
N ARG A 496 -13.25 -10.21 -4.19
CA ARG A 496 -14.61 -10.12 -4.76
C ARG A 496 -14.86 -11.06 -5.92
N THR A 497 -13.81 -11.57 -6.56
CA THR A 497 -13.89 -12.58 -7.62
C THR A 497 -13.90 -14.01 -7.08
N GLY A 498 -13.81 -14.18 -5.76
CA GLY A 498 -13.81 -15.49 -5.10
C GLY A 498 -12.43 -16.15 -5.04
N ARG A 499 -11.35 -15.46 -5.45
CA ARG A 499 -9.99 -16.00 -5.34
C ARG A 499 -9.53 -15.94 -3.90
N ASP A 500 -8.83 -16.98 -3.46
CA ASP A 500 -8.27 -17.13 -2.13
C ASP A 500 -6.83 -16.61 -2.05
N TRP A 501 -6.50 -16.03 -0.90
CA TRP A 501 -5.21 -15.42 -0.61
C TRP A 501 -4.77 -15.80 0.80
N ASN A 502 -3.52 -16.20 0.96
CA ASN A 502 -2.90 -16.39 2.26
C ASN A 502 -2.63 -15.01 2.88
N ALA A 503 -3.34 -14.68 3.97
CA ALA A 503 -3.25 -13.39 4.63
C ALA A 503 -2.49 -13.50 5.95
N THR A 504 -1.42 -12.73 6.14
CA THR A 504 -0.64 -12.68 7.38
C THR A 504 -0.69 -11.28 7.97
N ILE A 505 -1.02 -11.15 9.25
CA ILE A 505 -1.05 -9.86 9.94
C ILE A 505 0.37 -9.33 10.10
N VAL A 506 0.64 -8.13 9.58
CA VAL A 506 1.95 -7.47 9.66
C VAL A 506 1.97 -6.26 10.60
N LYS A 507 0.81 -5.59 10.80
CA LYS A 507 0.69 -4.43 11.69
C LYS A 507 -0.72 -4.35 12.27
N ILE A 508 -0.82 -3.87 13.50
CA ILE A 508 -2.11 -3.69 14.18
C ILE A 508 -2.22 -2.25 14.71
N ILE A 509 -3.42 -1.67 14.58
CA ILE A 509 -3.82 -0.46 15.30
C ILE A 509 -4.87 -0.86 16.34
N GLU A 510 -4.49 -0.71 17.62
CA GLU A 510 -5.33 -1.16 18.73
C GLU A 510 -6.38 -0.11 19.11
N HIS A 511 -7.65 -0.50 18.95
CA HIS A 511 -8.81 0.20 19.48
C HIS A 511 -9.78 -0.82 20.12
N PRO A 512 -10.71 -0.40 20.98
CA PRO A 512 -11.71 -1.31 21.51
C PRO A 512 -12.55 -1.93 20.40
N ILE A 513 -12.67 -3.26 20.39
CA ILE A 513 -13.51 -3.98 19.44
C ILE A 513 -14.94 -4.09 19.99
N SER A 514 -15.11 -4.42 21.29
CA SER A 514 -16.40 -4.61 21.93
C SER A 514 -16.40 -4.12 23.39
N VAL A 515 -17.62 -3.89 23.92
CA VAL A 515 -17.83 -3.54 25.33
C VAL A 515 -17.37 -4.68 26.24
N ARG A 516 -17.60 -5.95 25.82
CA ARG A 516 -17.17 -7.14 26.56
C ARG A 516 -15.66 -7.21 26.70
N GLN A 517 -14.92 -6.95 25.65
CA GLN A 517 -13.46 -6.86 25.67
C GLN A 517 -12.99 -5.79 26.65
N ALA A 518 -13.62 -4.61 26.62
CA ALA A 518 -13.25 -3.49 27.48
C ALA A 518 -13.48 -3.76 28.96
N PHE A 519 -14.51 -4.54 29.28
CA PHE A 519 -14.77 -4.97 30.65
C PHE A 519 -13.62 -5.83 31.22
N TRP A 520 -13.12 -6.77 30.43
CA TRP A 520 -12.04 -7.69 30.85
C TRP A 520 -10.65 -7.09 30.68
N TYR A 521 -10.51 -5.99 29.94
CA TYR A 521 -9.20 -5.37 29.59
C TYR A 521 -8.33 -5.02 30.82
N PRO A 522 -8.83 -4.38 31.90
CA PRO A 522 -8.03 -4.09 33.06
C PRO A 522 -7.42 -5.34 33.71
N TYR A 523 -8.21 -6.42 33.81
CA TYR A 523 -7.76 -7.67 34.43
C TYR A 523 -6.71 -8.37 33.56
N LYS A 524 -6.92 -8.41 32.26
CA LYS A 524 -5.96 -8.98 31.31
C LYS A 524 -4.64 -8.20 31.30
N ARG A 525 -4.70 -6.87 31.38
CA ARG A 525 -3.51 -6.02 31.47
C ARG A 525 -2.71 -6.26 32.73
N ILE A 526 -3.37 -6.40 33.88
CA ILE A 526 -2.71 -6.76 35.15
C ILE A 526 -2.09 -8.16 35.03
N GLY A 527 -2.82 -9.14 34.50
CA GLY A 527 -2.31 -10.48 34.29
C GLY A 527 -1.08 -10.53 33.39
N LYS A 528 -1.09 -9.77 32.28
CA LYS A 528 0.05 -9.64 31.36
C LYS A 528 1.26 -8.99 32.06
N MET A 529 1.05 -7.91 32.80
CA MET A 529 2.10 -7.22 33.56
C MET A 529 2.74 -8.12 34.62
N ILE A 530 1.94 -8.94 35.31
CA ILE A 530 2.44 -9.93 36.28
C ILE A 530 3.23 -11.00 35.52
N GLY A 531 2.73 -11.52 34.39
CA GLY A 531 3.41 -12.52 33.58
C GLY A 531 4.78 -12.00 33.07
N GLU A 532 4.83 -10.78 32.54
CA GLU A 532 6.08 -10.14 32.09
C GLU A 532 7.08 -9.94 33.22
N GLN A 533 6.62 -9.61 34.44
CA GLN A 533 7.50 -9.52 35.62
C GLN A 533 8.04 -10.87 36.05
N ILE A 534 7.20 -11.91 36.01
CA ILE A 534 7.62 -13.28 36.31
C ILE A 534 8.63 -13.79 35.27
N GLU A 535 8.40 -13.49 33.99
CA GLU A 535 9.30 -13.88 32.89
C GLU A 535 10.65 -13.12 33.00
N LYS A 536 10.63 -11.83 33.30
CA LYS A 536 11.85 -11.06 33.57
C LYS A 536 12.61 -11.59 34.80
N MET A 537 11.90 -12.02 35.85
CA MET A 537 12.54 -12.66 37.00
C MET A 537 13.11 -14.04 36.64
N ALA A 538 12.40 -14.83 35.85
CA ALA A 538 12.86 -16.13 35.39
C ALA A 538 14.11 -16.02 34.51
N SER A 539 14.08 -15.09 33.53
CA SER A 539 15.22 -14.86 32.61
C SER A 539 16.44 -14.25 33.34
N ALA A 540 16.21 -13.38 34.32
CA ALA A 540 17.30 -12.87 35.17
C ALA A 540 17.93 -14.00 36.03
N ARG A 541 17.12 -14.96 36.48
CA ARG A 541 17.59 -16.11 37.25
C ARG A 541 18.35 -17.11 36.36
N GLU A 542 17.88 -17.32 35.14
CA GLU A 542 18.54 -18.15 34.14
C GLU A 542 19.90 -17.57 33.71
N LYS A 543 19.99 -16.26 33.48
CA LYS A 543 21.26 -15.55 33.25
C LYS A 543 22.22 -15.66 34.44
N ALA A 544 21.71 -15.48 35.66
CA ALA A 544 22.54 -15.62 36.87
C ALA A 544 23.09 -17.02 37.05
N VAL A 545 22.33 -18.06 36.71
CA VAL A 545 22.78 -19.46 36.71
C VAL A 545 23.77 -19.71 35.58
N GLN A 546 23.56 -19.12 34.41
CA GLN A 546 24.47 -19.28 33.28
C GLN A 546 25.79 -18.54 33.49
N ASP A 547 25.77 -17.36 34.10
CA ASP A 547 26.96 -16.61 34.50
C ASP A 547 27.73 -17.35 35.63
N GLN A 548 27.02 -18.00 36.54
CA GLN A 548 27.65 -18.86 37.57
C GLN A 548 28.27 -20.13 36.94
N ALA A 549 27.61 -20.75 35.96
CA ALA A 549 28.16 -21.89 35.25
C ALA A 549 29.39 -21.52 34.43
N ALA A 550 29.33 -20.36 33.72
CA ALA A 550 30.45 -19.85 32.95
C ALA A 550 31.65 -19.47 33.82
N SER A 551 31.45 -18.87 34.98
CA SER A 551 32.51 -18.54 35.94
C SER A 551 33.06 -19.81 36.63
N GLY A 552 32.25 -20.83 36.83
CA GLY A 552 32.71 -22.14 37.31
C GLY A 552 33.63 -22.87 36.32
N ILE A 553 33.32 -22.79 35.03
CA ILE A 553 34.16 -23.40 33.97
C ILE A 553 35.46 -22.60 33.74
N ALA A 554 35.40 -21.26 33.82
CA ALA A 554 36.59 -20.41 33.70
C ALA A 554 37.61 -20.65 34.87
N ASN A 555 37.09 -20.89 36.07
CA ASN A 555 37.94 -21.18 37.23
C ASN A 555 38.55 -22.58 37.21
N THR A 556 37.98 -23.55 36.46
CA THR A 556 38.56 -24.91 36.32
C THR A 556 39.65 -24.94 35.26
N ALA A 557 39.67 -24.02 34.34
CA ALA A 557 40.74 -23.92 33.30
C ALA A 557 42.00 -23.12 33.75
N GLN A 558 41.92 -22.37 34.86
CA GLN A 558 43.04 -21.55 35.37
C GLN A 558 43.77 -22.14 36.59
N THR A 559 43.41 -23.34 37.11
CA THR A 559 44.06 -23.95 38.26
C THR A 559 45.20 -24.86 37.89
N ALA A 560 45.91 -24.61 36.78
CA ALA A 560 47.21 -25.22 36.48
C ALA A 560 48.33 -24.16 36.45
N GLY A 561 48.57 -23.46 37.58
CA GLY A 561 49.74 -22.57 37.70
C GLY A 561 49.45 -21.35 38.57
N THR A 562 50.00 -21.38 39.81
CA THR A 562 50.36 -20.30 40.74
C THR A 562 49.29 -19.73 41.66
N SER A 563 49.50 -20.06 42.94
CA SER A 563 49.29 -19.31 44.20
C SER A 563 48.25 -18.18 44.31
N LYS A 564 47.25 -18.49 45.15
CA LYS A 564 46.39 -17.71 46.08
C LYS A 564 46.44 -16.19 46.04
N ALA A 565 45.25 -15.61 45.70
CA ALA A 565 44.67 -14.44 46.33
C ALA A 565 43.26 -14.78 46.78
N PRO A 566 42.76 -14.26 47.93
CA PRO A 566 41.47 -14.65 48.49
C PRO A 566 40.30 -14.10 47.66
N PRO A 567 39.14 -14.80 47.59
CA PRO A 567 37.96 -14.29 46.87
C PRO A 567 37.42 -13.05 47.56
N ALA A 568 37.04 -12.06 46.73
CA ALA A 568 36.37 -10.84 47.17
C ALA A 568 35.05 -11.21 47.88
N PRO A 569 34.72 -10.55 49.00
CA PRO A 569 33.52 -10.90 49.75
C PRO A 569 32.27 -10.57 48.92
N PHE A 570 31.37 -11.55 48.88
CA PHE A 570 30.03 -11.42 48.34
C PHE A 570 29.34 -10.21 48.98
N ASP A 571 28.92 -9.24 48.17
CA ASP A 571 28.31 -7.99 48.64
C ASP A 571 26.86 -8.26 49.14
N VAL A 572 26.76 -8.81 50.32
CA VAL A 572 25.50 -9.14 51.03
C VAL A 572 24.64 -7.87 51.22
N GLY A 573 25.26 -6.67 51.20
CA GLY A 573 24.58 -5.40 51.41
C GLY A 573 23.64 -5.01 50.23
N LYS A 574 24.06 -5.29 49.01
CA LYS A 574 23.20 -5.00 47.84
C LYS A 574 22.01 -5.93 47.74
N PHE A 575 22.20 -7.21 48.09
CA PHE A 575 21.09 -8.15 48.12
C PHE A 575 20.14 -7.93 49.30
N ALA A 576 20.65 -7.58 50.46
CA ALA A 576 19.84 -7.21 51.63
C ALA A 576 18.95 -5.99 51.33
N GLY A 577 19.47 -4.99 50.59
CA GLY A 577 18.69 -3.83 50.17
C GLY A 577 17.56 -4.16 49.21
N ILE A 578 17.81 -5.05 48.27
CA ILE A 578 16.80 -5.52 47.29
C ILE A 578 15.72 -6.36 48.00
N PHE A 579 16.11 -7.28 48.89
CA PHE A 579 15.15 -8.08 49.67
C PHE A 579 14.36 -7.21 50.68
N ALA A 580 14.98 -6.19 51.26
CA ALA A 580 14.29 -5.25 52.14
C ALA A 580 13.26 -4.41 51.33
N ALA A 581 13.61 -3.91 50.14
CA ALA A 581 12.69 -3.19 49.25
C ALA A 581 11.52 -4.04 48.79
N ILE A 582 11.79 -5.31 48.38
CA ILE A 582 10.77 -6.28 48.03
C ILE A 582 9.90 -6.62 49.24
N GLY A 583 10.50 -6.84 50.40
CA GLY A 583 9.78 -7.11 51.65
C GLY A 583 8.87 -5.97 52.09
N LEU A 584 9.33 -4.72 51.92
CA LEU A 584 8.55 -3.52 52.20
C LEU A 584 7.38 -3.35 51.20
N ALA A 585 7.63 -3.61 49.90
CA ALA A 585 6.60 -3.58 48.88
C ALA A 585 5.54 -4.68 49.10
N ILE A 586 5.96 -5.90 49.42
CA ILE A 586 5.06 -7.01 49.73
C ILE A 586 4.30 -6.73 51.06
N GLY A 587 4.98 -6.14 52.05
CA GLY A 587 4.36 -5.68 53.30
C GLY A 587 3.30 -4.61 53.10
N ALA A 588 3.58 -3.58 52.25
CA ALA A 588 2.61 -2.54 51.93
C ALA A 588 1.41 -3.09 51.13
N ILE A 589 1.65 -4.00 50.19
CA ILE A 589 0.57 -4.69 49.46
C ILE A 589 -0.23 -5.60 50.40
N GLY A 590 0.46 -6.32 51.32
CA GLY A 590 -0.17 -7.18 52.31
C GLY A 590 -1.08 -6.42 53.30
N THR A 591 -0.63 -5.24 53.79
CA THR A 591 -1.44 -4.35 54.63
C THR A 591 -2.63 -3.77 53.90
N ALA A 592 -2.45 -3.36 52.60
CA ALA A 592 -3.54 -2.86 51.78
C ALA A 592 -4.61 -3.97 51.53
N ILE A 593 -4.16 -5.19 51.23
CA ILE A 593 -5.05 -6.33 51.03
C ILE A 593 -5.76 -6.68 52.36
N ALA A 594 -5.02 -6.70 53.47
CA ALA A 594 -5.60 -6.97 54.78
C ALA A 594 -6.67 -5.94 55.18
N SER A 595 -6.42 -4.65 54.90
CA SER A 595 -7.40 -3.57 55.12
C SER A 595 -8.66 -3.73 54.28
N VAL A 596 -8.52 -4.11 53.00
CA VAL A 596 -9.65 -4.38 52.12
C VAL A 596 -10.44 -5.61 52.59
N VAL A 597 -9.74 -6.68 52.97
CA VAL A 597 -10.37 -7.90 53.46
C VAL A 597 -11.11 -7.65 54.79
N THR A 598 -10.46 -6.91 55.72
CA THR A 598 -11.11 -6.55 56.99
C THR A 598 -12.33 -5.65 56.79
N GLY A 599 -12.19 -4.63 55.91
CA GLY A 599 -13.32 -3.79 55.50
C GLY A 599 -14.45 -4.56 54.86
N PHE A 600 -14.13 -5.58 54.00
CA PHE A 600 -15.13 -6.44 53.39
C PHE A 600 -15.85 -7.38 54.37
N ILE A 601 -15.11 -7.94 55.33
CA ILE A 601 -15.67 -8.85 56.37
C ILE A 601 -16.54 -8.06 57.36
N SER A 602 -16.29 -6.77 57.58
CA SER A 602 -17.12 -5.91 58.43
C SER A 602 -18.46 -5.53 57.84
N LEU A 603 -18.71 -5.83 56.54
CA LEU A 603 -19.96 -5.55 55.86
C LEU A 603 -21.06 -6.53 56.31
N ILE A 604 -22.30 -6.06 56.35
CA ILE A 604 -23.48 -6.91 56.53
C ILE A 604 -23.60 -7.87 55.35
N TRP A 605 -24.00 -9.11 55.53
CA TRP A 605 -24.01 -10.18 54.53
C TRP A 605 -24.62 -9.79 53.16
N TRP A 606 -25.66 -8.98 53.13
CA TRP A 606 -26.29 -8.50 51.89
C TRP A 606 -25.47 -7.38 51.21
N GLN A 607 -24.59 -6.66 51.92
CA GLN A 607 -23.72 -5.62 51.36
C GLN A 607 -22.50 -6.23 50.70
N MET A 608 -22.07 -7.45 51.04
CA MET A 608 -20.90 -8.11 50.46
C MET A 608 -21.01 -8.29 48.93
N PRO A 609 -22.13 -8.82 48.40
CA PRO A 609 -22.32 -8.91 46.94
C PRO A 609 -22.31 -7.53 46.29
N LEU A 610 -22.91 -6.54 46.96
CA LEU A 610 -22.94 -5.17 46.44
C LEU A 610 -21.54 -4.52 46.40
N ALA A 611 -20.73 -4.79 47.41
CA ALA A 611 -19.33 -4.31 47.48
C ALA A 611 -18.46 -4.99 46.39
N ILE A 612 -18.66 -6.28 46.12
CA ILE A 612 -17.96 -6.98 44.99
C ILE A 612 -18.39 -6.35 43.65
N VAL A 613 -19.67 -6.16 43.42
CA VAL A 613 -20.18 -5.50 42.19
C VAL A 613 -19.66 -4.07 42.11
N GLY A 614 -19.63 -3.32 43.21
CA GLY A 614 -19.09 -1.98 43.30
C GLY A 614 -17.59 -1.93 42.94
N LEU A 615 -16.79 -2.87 43.47
CA LEU A 615 -15.37 -3.00 43.15
C LEU A 615 -15.14 -3.35 41.66
N ILE A 616 -15.91 -4.31 41.13
CA ILE A 616 -15.87 -4.67 39.72
C ILE A 616 -16.22 -3.47 38.84
N LEU A 617 -17.27 -2.73 39.21
CA LEU A 617 -17.67 -1.51 38.48
C LEU A 617 -16.62 -0.40 38.59
N LEU A 618 -15.96 -0.25 39.73
CA LEU A 618 -14.89 0.73 39.92
C LEU A 618 -13.69 0.43 39.01
N ILE A 619 -13.32 -0.85 38.87
CA ILE A 619 -12.17 -1.28 38.05
C ILE A 619 -12.55 -1.26 36.56
N SER A 620 -13.66 -1.86 36.19
CA SER A 620 -14.08 -2.03 34.77
C SER A 620 -14.90 -0.88 34.25
N GLY A 621 -15.63 -0.15 35.11
CA GLY A 621 -16.56 0.92 34.72
C GLY A 621 -15.95 2.01 33.83
N PRO A 622 -14.82 2.62 34.22
CA PRO A 622 -14.16 3.63 33.38
C PRO A 622 -13.75 3.08 32.02
N SER A 623 -13.20 1.87 31.97
CA SER A 623 -12.81 1.21 30.72
C SER A 623 -14.00 0.92 29.81
N VAL A 624 -15.11 0.41 30.38
CA VAL A 624 -16.36 0.14 29.66
C VAL A 624 -16.98 1.42 29.13
N LEU A 625 -17.04 2.47 29.95
CA LEU A 625 -17.61 3.76 29.55
C LEU A 625 -16.82 4.39 28.39
N LEU A 626 -15.49 4.44 28.53
CA LEU A 626 -14.63 4.99 27.48
C LEU A 626 -14.72 4.17 26.18
N ALA A 627 -14.75 2.83 26.30
CA ALA A 627 -14.90 1.96 25.14
C ALA A 627 -16.26 2.15 24.49
N PHE A 628 -17.35 2.20 25.25
CA PHE A 628 -18.69 2.44 24.73
C PHE A 628 -18.79 3.75 23.96
N LEU A 629 -18.20 4.84 24.52
CA LEU A 629 -18.15 6.13 23.85
C LEU A 629 -17.34 6.07 22.55
N LYS A 630 -16.17 5.39 22.55
CA LYS A 630 -15.35 5.19 21.35
C LYS A 630 -16.08 4.35 20.30
N LEU A 631 -16.68 3.24 20.68
CA LEU A 631 -17.40 2.35 19.77
C LEU A 631 -18.59 3.03 19.06
N ARG A 632 -19.25 3.98 19.71
CA ARG A 632 -20.31 4.79 19.11
C ARG A 632 -19.81 5.87 18.15
N LYS A 633 -18.52 6.22 18.24
CA LYS A 633 -17.90 7.28 17.44
C LYS A 633 -16.97 6.76 16.34
N ARG A 634 -16.92 5.45 16.11
CA ARG A 634 -16.14 4.87 15.01
C ARG A 634 -16.57 5.52 13.69
N ASN A 635 -15.58 5.88 12.86
CA ASN A 635 -15.80 6.67 11.65
C ASN A 635 -15.11 6.02 10.46
N LEU A 636 -15.85 5.87 9.35
CA LEU A 636 -15.33 5.37 8.07
C LEU A 636 -14.40 6.39 7.40
N ALA A 637 -14.67 7.69 7.53
CA ALA A 637 -13.99 8.73 6.78
C ALA A 637 -12.45 8.65 6.87
N PRO A 638 -11.81 8.56 8.06
CA PRO A 638 -10.35 8.49 8.14
C PRO A 638 -9.74 7.25 7.51
N LEU A 639 -10.52 6.16 7.35
CA LEU A 639 -10.07 4.94 6.67
C LEU A 639 -10.00 5.15 5.16
N LEU A 640 -10.99 5.82 4.60
CA LEU A 640 -11.01 6.15 3.17
C LEU A 640 -10.05 7.30 2.84
N ASP A 641 -9.98 8.34 3.70
CA ASP A 641 -9.04 9.46 3.53
C ASP A 641 -7.59 8.98 3.51
N GLY A 642 -7.27 7.95 4.33
CA GLY A 642 -5.97 7.28 4.30
C GLY A 642 -5.62 6.65 2.95
N ASN A 643 -6.62 6.28 2.16
CA ASN A 643 -6.51 5.74 0.81
C ASN A 643 -6.65 6.80 -0.31
N GLY A 644 -6.69 8.08 0.04
CA GLY A 644 -6.75 9.16 -0.94
C GLY A 644 -8.16 9.63 -1.30
N TRP A 645 -9.20 9.18 -0.59
CA TRP A 645 -10.54 9.76 -0.72
C TRP A 645 -10.58 11.14 -0.07
N ALA A 646 -11.55 11.96 -0.44
CA ALA A 646 -11.94 13.16 0.28
C ALA A 646 -13.38 12.96 0.78
N VAL A 647 -13.52 12.37 1.97
CA VAL A 647 -14.85 12.10 2.56
C VAL A 647 -15.38 13.36 3.22
N ASN A 648 -16.53 13.81 2.75
CA ASN A 648 -17.13 15.10 3.14
C ASN A 648 -18.03 15.00 4.37
N THR A 649 -18.12 13.82 5.00
CA THR A 649 -19.08 13.57 6.07
C THR A 649 -18.49 12.72 7.18
N ARG A 650 -19.16 12.74 8.32
CA ARG A 650 -18.86 11.87 9.45
C ARG A 650 -19.64 10.56 9.32
N ALA A 651 -19.09 9.60 8.60
CA ALA A 651 -19.72 8.31 8.36
C ALA A 651 -19.52 7.34 9.54
N ILE A 652 -20.49 7.29 10.46
CA ILE A 652 -20.40 6.53 11.71
C ILE A 652 -20.63 5.04 11.49
N ILE A 653 -19.77 4.21 12.08
CA ILE A 653 -19.94 2.77 12.22
C ILE A 653 -20.40 2.49 13.66
N ASN A 654 -21.72 2.49 13.89
CA ASN A 654 -22.30 2.20 15.20
C ASN A 654 -22.13 0.72 15.60
N ILE A 655 -22.45 0.37 16.83
CA ILE A 655 -22.24 -0.98 17.38
C ILE A 655 -23.02 -2.05 16.60
N PRO A 656 -24.35 -1.88 16.33
CA PRO A 656 -25.10 -2.88 15.56
C PRO A 656 -24.57 -3.08 14.14
N PHE A 657 -24.31 -1.99 13.43
CA PHE A 657 -23.78 -2.05 12.07
C PHE A 657 -22.35 -2.63 12.07
N GLY A 658 -21.51 -2.29 13.06
CA GLY A 658 -20.19 -2.92 13.20
C GLY A 658 -20.29 -4.43 13.41
N ALA A 659 -21.29 -4.92 14.14
CA ALA A 659 -21.50 -6.36 14.33
C ALA A 659 -21.89 -7.08 13.02
N SER A 660 -22.50 -6.42 12.05
CA SER A 660 -22.76 -7.00 10.74
C SER A 660 -21.53 -7.04 9.83
N LEU A 661 -20.56 -6.13 10.01
CA LEU A 661 -19.32 -6.09 9.24
C LEU A 661 -18.29 -7.13 9.72
N THR A 662 -18.34 -7.57 10.98
CA THR A 662 -17.52 -8.67 11.50
C THR A 662 -18.43 -9.69 12.18
N GLN A 663 -18.62 -10.83 11.51
CA GLN A 663 -19.51 -11.87 11.98
C GLN A 663 -18.70 -12.93 12.74
N MET A 664 -19.22 -13.34 13.90
CA MET A 664 -18.64 -14.42 14.71
C MET A 664 -19.18 -15.76 14.25
N ALA A 665 -18.35 -16.80 14.36
CA ALA A 665 -18.79 -18.17 14.11
C ALA A 665 -19.97 -18.52 15.05
N ALA A 666 -21.07 -18.98 14.47
CA ALA A 666 -22.25 -19.45 15.18
C ALA A 666 -22.60 -20.84 14.71
N LEU A 667 -23.12 -21.66 15.65
CA LEU A 667 -23.62 -22.98 15.29
C LEU A 667 -24.86 -22.83 14.40
N PRO A 668 -25.01 -23.65 13.34
CA PRO A 668 -26.19 -23.64 12.51
C PRO A 668 -27.47 -23.91 13.33
N PRO A 669 -28.62 -23.36 12.93
CA PRO A 669 -29.89 -23.69 13.56
C PRO A 669 -30.14 -25.20 13.54
N GLY A 670 -30.52 -25.80 14.68
CA GLY A 670 -30.75 -27.24 14.81
C GLY A 670 -29.49 -28.08 15.00
N ALA A 671 -28.30 -27.49 15.12
CA ALA A 671 -27.06 -28.24 15.38
C ALA A 671 -27.09 -28.90 16.76
N GLN A 672 -26.77 -30.19 16.81
CA GLN A 672 -26.59 -30.94 18.07
C GLN A 672 -25.12 -30.76 18.53
N ARG A 673 -24.95 -30.42 19.81
CA ARG A 673 -23.63 -30.26 20.43
C ARG A 673 -23.43 -31.25 21.57
N SER A 674 -22.42 -32.09 21.45
CA SER A 674 -21.90 -32.85 22.59
C SER A 674 -21.10 -31.91 23.50
N LEU A 675 -21.41 -31.90 24.77
CA LEU A 675 -20.68 -31.15 25.80
C LEU A 675 -19.60 -31.97 26.49
N THR A 676 -19.48 -33.25 26.12
CA THR A 676 -18.45 -34.17 26.67
C THR A 676 -17.22 -34.08 25.80
N ASP A 677 -16.13 -33.59 26.37
CA ASP A 677 -14.79 -33.65 25.78
C ASP A 677 -14.10 -34.92 26.30
N PRO A 678 -13.77 -35.89 25.41
CA PRO A 678 -13.11 -37.13 25.82
C PRO A 678 -11.70 -36.92 26.42
N TYR A 679 -11.07 -35.78 26.12
CA TYR A 679 -9.75 -35.38 26.61
C TYR A 679 -9.79 -34.28 27.68
N ALA A 680 -10.98 -33.92 28.15
CA ALA A 680 -11.12 -32.95 29.23
C ALA A 680 -10.36 -33.45 30.47
N GLU A 681 -9.44 -32.62 30.96
CA GLU A 681 -8.80 -32.85 32.24
C GLU A 681 -9.87 -33.05 33.30
N LYS A 682 -9.85 -34.17 34.00
CA LYS A 682 -10.72 -34.43 35.16
C LYS A 682 -10.44 -33.32 36.18
N LYS A 683 -11.24 -32.29 36.19
CA LYS A 683 -11.17 -31.24 37.21
C LYS A 683 -11.36 -31.90 38.55
N SER A 684 -10.27 -32.07 39.28
CA SER A 684 -10.31 -32.59 40.64
C SER A 684 -11.24 -31.68 41.45
N PRO A 685 -12.30 -32.22 42.04
CA PRO A 685 -13.30 -31.44 42.78
C PRO A 685 -12.76 -30.82 44.07
N TRP A 686 -11.46 -31.00 44.35
CA TRP A 686 -10.84 -30.52 45.56
C TRP A 686 -10.97 -29.00 45.77
N LYS A 687 -10.95 -28.22 44.69
CA LYS A 687 -11.19 -26.77 44.74
C LYS A 687 -12.63 -26.44 45.11
N SER A 688 -13.59 -27.24 44.66
CA SER A 688 -14.99 -27.16 45.06
C SER A 688 -15.16 -27.60 46.52
N TYR A 689 -14.45 -28.63 46.96
CA TYR A 689 -14.45 -29.06 48.36
C TYR A 689 -13.77 -28.03 49.27
N LEU A 690 -12.67 -27.42 48.83
CA LEU A 690 -12.02 -26.31 49.52
C LEU A 690 -12.96 -25.09 49.63
N PHE A 691 -13.66 -24.78 48.56
CA PHE A 691 -14.64 -23.70 48.54
C PHE A 691 -15.82 -23.99 49.50
N ILE A 692 -16.35 -25.20 49.47
CA ILE A 692 -17.41 -25.66 50.36
C ILE A 692 -16.91 -25.64 51.82
N LEU A 693 -15.68 -26.09 52.07
CA LEU A 693 -15.06 -26.11 53.40
C LEU A 693 -14.81 -24.69 53.93
N LEU A 694 -14.37 -23.76 53.07
CA LEU A 694 -14.28 -22.34 53.40
C LEU A 694 -15.65 -21.71 53.67
N LEU A 695 -16.65 -22.07 52.86
CA LEU A 695 -18.02 -21.60 53.04
C LEU A 695 -18.60 -22.13 54.36
N LEU A 696 -18.42 -23.43 54.65
CA LEU A 696 -18.83 -24.05 55.91
C LEU A 696 -18.03 -23.50 57.11
N GLY A 697 -16.73 -23.25 56.95
CA GLY A 697 -15.89 -22.61 57.94
C GLY A 697 -16.32 -21.18 58.20
N SER A 698 -16.69 -20.42 57.18
CA SER A 698 -17.25 -19.05 57.33
C SER A 698 -18.61 -19.05 58.02
N ILE A 699 -19.49 -20.03 57.70
CA ILE A 699 -20.78 -20.21 58.37
C ILE A 699 -20.57 -20.61 59.82
N ALA A 700 -19.66 -21.54 60.09
CA ALA A 700 -19.33 -21.97 61.49
C ALA A 700 -18.68 -20.83 62.29
N TYR A 701 -17.82 -20.00 61.64
CA TYR A 701 -17.24 -18.82 62.25
C TYR A 701 -18.31 -17.75 62.55
N LEU A 702 -19.24 -17.53 61.64
CA LEU A 702 -20.36 -16.62 61.82
C LEU A 702 -21.32 -17.14 62.92
N TRP A 703 -21.45 -18.46 63.08
CA TRP A 703 -22.20 -19.07 64.12
C TRP A 703 -21.51 -18.90 65.50
N HIS A 704 -20.20 -19.16 65.56
CA HIS A 704 -19.40 -19.06 66.80
C HIS A 704 -19.18 -17.62 67.24
N SER A 705 -19.08 -16.65 66.28
CA SER A 705 -18.94 -15.24 66.56
C SER A 705 -20.24 -14.55 66.98
N GLY A 706 -21.33 -15.32 67.17
CA GLY A 706 -22.62 -14.77 67.66
C GLY A 706 -23.44 -13.98 66.63
N TYR A 707 -22.96 -13.87 65.35
CA TYR A 707 -23.68 -13.11 64.32
C TYR A 707 -24.98 -13.86 63.84
N LEU A 708 -25.08 -15.15 64.09
CA LEU A 708 -26.25 -15.97 63.81
C LEU A 708 -27.09 -16.34 64.99
N HIS A 709 -26.77 -15.74 66.15
CA HIS A 709 -27.50 -16.09 67.38
C HIS A 709 -28.74 -15.19 67.61
N GLN A 710 -29.84 -15.76 67.48
CA GLN A 710 -31.18 -15.47 68.04
C GLN A 710 -31.88 -14.14 67.76
N GLY A 711 -31.20 -13.03 67.33
CA GLY A 711 -31.89 -11.78 67.06
C GLY A 711 -32.49 -11.69 65.65
N THR A 712 -31.71 -12.03 64.63
CA THR A 712 -32.04 -11.86 63.20
C THR A 712 -32.98 -12.92 62.64
N VAL A 713 -32.94 -14.12 63.17
CA VAL A 713 -33.88 -15.17 62.74
C VAL A 713 -35.27 -14.91 63.30
N GLN A 714 -35.37 -14.34 64.48
CA GLN A 714 -36.60 -13.95 65.15
C GLN A 714 -37.23 -12.73 64.43
N GLU A 715 -36.48 -11.77 64.03
CA GLU A 715 -36.97 -10.62 63.24
C GLU A 715 -37.42 -11.00 61.81
N LEU A 716 -36.69 -11.86 61.14
CA LEU A 716 -37.09 -12.41 59.80
C LEU A 716 -38.34 -13.27 59.95
N ARG A 717 -38.46 -14.07 60.98
CA ARG A 717 -39.67 -14.89 61.31
C ARG A 717 -40.87 -13.98 61.62
N ASN A 718 -40.67 -12.92 62.34
CA ASN A 718 -41.71 -11.93 62.64
C ASN A 718 -42.09 -11.09 61.42
N GLN A 719 -41.20 -10.78 60.51
CA GLN A 719 -41.54 -10.12 59.23
C GLN A 719 -42.29 -11.02 58.26
N PHE A 720 -42.01 -12.36 58.28
CA PHE A 720 -42.75 -13.32 57.46
C PHE A 720 -44.06 -13.74 58.13
N SER A 721 -44.26 -13.59 59.46
CA SER A 721 -45.50 -13.91 60.20
C SER A 721 -46.53 -12.76 60.16
N SER A 722 -46.11 -11.55 59.96
CA SER A 722 -47.03 -10.36 59.89
C SER A 722 -47.75 -10.21 58.54
N ASN A 723 -47.45 -11.03 57.57
CA ASN A 723 -48.12 -11.01 56.25
C ASN A 723 -49.12 -12.13 56.05
N LYS A 724 -49.56 -12.84 57.17
CA LYS A 724 -50.61 -13.85 57.14
C LYS A 724 -51.77 -13.35 57.96
N LYS A 725 -52.61 -12.51 57.39
CA LYS A 725 -54.02 -12.34 57.88
C LYS A 725 -54.96 -13.26 57.13
N GLU A 726 -55.62 -14.01 57.89
CA GLU A 726 -56.56 -15.06 57.57
C GLU A 726 -57.77 -14.57 56.76
N PRO A 727 -58.42 -15.52 56.08
CA PRO A 727 -59.59 -15.26 55.25
C PRO A 727 -60.90 -15.35 56.04
N ALA A 728 -61.87 -14.54 55.74
CA ALA A 728 -63.28 -14.72 56.13
C ALA A 728 -64.07 -15.25 54.93
N THR A 729 -64.54 -16.41 55.16
CA THR A 729 -65.66 -17.23 54.80
C THR A 729 -66.73 -16.74 53.80
N GLU A 730 -67.06 -17.69 52.88
CA GLU A 730 -68.33 -18.05 52.25
C GLU A 730 -69.12 -16.98 51.45
N SER A 731 -69.56 -17.26 50.22
CA SER A 731 -70.42 -18.36 49.80
C SER A 731 -70.53 -18.39 48.26
N GLU A 732 -70.58 -19.59 47.76
CA GLU A 732 -71.26 -20.17 46.62
C GLU A 732 -71.97 -19.20 45.64
N VAL A 733 -71.73 -19.33 44.35
CA VAL A 733 -72.59 -19.95 43.34
C VAL A 733 -71.92 -19.83 41.94
N LYS A 734 -71.87 -20.97 41.31
CA LYS A 734 -71.61 -21.18 39.85
C LYS A 734 -72.95 -20.93 39.10
N PRO A 735 -73.09 -20.95 37.80
CA PRO A 735 -72.15 -20.98 36.68
C PRO A 735 -72.60 -20.11 35.47
N GLU A 736 -71.90 -20.29 34.40
CA GLU A 736 -72.23 -20.28 32.96
C GLU A 736 -72.03 -18.99 32.10
N ALA A 737 -71.18 -19.24 31.19
CA ALA A 737 -71.33 -19.22 29.72
C ALA A 737 -71.18 -17.95 28.94
N GLU A 738 -70.30 -18.06 28.01
CA GLU A 738 -70.35 -17.62 26.58
C GLU A 738 -70.11 -16.17 26.14
N ALA A 739 -69.19 -16.11 25.29
CA ALA A 739 -69.19 -15.47 23.99
C ALA A 739 -68.84 -13.98 23.85
N ALA A 740 -67.74 -13.83 23.21
CA ALA A 740 -67.52 -13.11 21.92
C ALA A 740 -67.61 -11.58 21.83
N VAL A 741 -66.56 -11.07 21.24
CA VAL A 741 -66.58 -10.10 20.14
C VAL A 741 -66.42 -8.60 20.45
N ALA A 742 -65.37 -8.07 19.83
CA ALA A 742 -65.19 -6.74 19.16
C ALA A 742 -64.76 -5.51 19.97
N ALA A 743 -63.69 -4.97 19.49
CA ALA A 743 -63.32 -3.55 19.53
C ALA A 743 -64.45 -2.65 18.90
N PRO A 744 -64.48 -1.37 19.07
CA PRO A 744 -63.52 -0.42 18.57
C PRO A 744 -63.33 0.88 19.40
N GLN A 745 -62.33 1.61 18.99
CA GLN A 745 -62.14 3.07 19.13
C GLN A 745 -63.36 3.86 18.53
N PRO A 746 -63.58 5.17 18.69
CA PRO A 746 -62.56 6.25 18.85
C PRO A 746 -63.08 7.52 19.64
N ASP A 747 -62.17 8.48 19.66
CA ASP A 747 -62.35 9.93 19.47
C ASP A 747 -62.84 10.91 20.55
N VAL A 748 -62.10 12.02 20.48
CA VAL A 748 -62.50 13.44 20.55
C VAL A 748 -62.09 14.24 21.80
N ALA A 749 -61.17 15.14 21.55
CA ALA A 749 -60.87 16.39 22.25
C ALA A 749 -62.18 17.30 22.22
N PRO A 750 -62.29 18.47 22.87
CA PRO A 750 -61.36 19.58 22.82
C PRO A 750 -61.37 20.58 24.02
N SER A 751 -60.41 21.55 23.88
CA SER A 751 -60.51 23.00 24.26
C SER A 751 -60.61 23.34 25.77
N ASP A 752 -60.18 24.43 26.28
CA ASP A 752 -59.77 25.77 25.85
C ASP A 752 -59.19 26.57 27.03
N GLN A 753 -58.21 27.46 26.64
CA GLN A 753 -58.05 28.84 27.14
C GLN A 753 -57.77 29.13 28.67
N LYS A 754 -56.85 29.91 28.99
CA LYS A 754 -56.53 31.31 28.82
C LYS A 754 -55.39 31.77 29.71
N GLN A 755 -54.48 32.54 29.14
CA GLN A 755 -54.09 33.92 29.50
C GLN A 755 -53.68 34.17 30.98
N ALA A 756 -52.71 34.94 31.33
CA ALA A 756 -52.01 36.07 30.72
C ALA A 756 -50.88 36.54 31.67
N THR A 757 -49.91 37.14 31.02
CA THR A 757 -49.33 38.46 31.19
C THR A 757 -48.20 38.68 32.23
N LYS A 758 -47.23 39.27 31.62
CA LYS A 758 -46.45 40.53 31.86
C LYS A 758 -45.18 40.37 32.63
N ASP A 759 -44.18 40.93 32.31
CA ASP A 759 -43.51 42.17 31.86
C ASP A 759 -42.06 41.98 32.30
N GLY A 760 -41.06 42.39 31.73
CA GLY A 760 -40.63 43.53 31.04
C GLY A 760 -39.17 43.79 31.22
N SER A 761 -38.62 44.37 30.21
CA SER A 761 -37.50 45.31 30.14
C SER A 761 -36.12 44.79 29.74
N GLN A 762 -35.84 45.11 28.55
CA GLN A 762 -34.55 45.65 28.04
C GLN A 762 -34.29 47.03 28.68
N PRO A 763 -33.09 47.61 28.63
CA PRO A 763 -32.48 47.99 27.34
C PRO A 763 -30.92 48.12 27.29
N THR A 764 -30.48 48.16 26.03
CA THR A 764 -29.55 49.10 25.37
C THR A 764 -28.04 49.14 25.72
N THR A 765 -27.22 48.94 24.75
CA THR A 765 -26.45 49.75 23.76
C THR A 765 -24.97 49.99 24.11
N LYS A 766 -24.09 49.77 23.20
CA LYS A 766 -23.30 50.63 22.29
C LYS A 766 -22.07 49.91 21.75
N SER A 767 -21.98 49.70 20.49
CA SER A 767 -21.17 50.31 19.42
C SER A 767 -19.78 50.86 19.79
N SER A 768 -18.77 50.38 18.98
CA SER A 768 -17.81 51.15 18.15
C SER A 768 -16.88 50.13 17.48
N GLU A 769 -16.90 49.96 16.18
CA GLU A 769 -16.07 50.61 15.16
C GLU A 769 -14.56 50.57 15.41
N LEU A 770 -13.81 49.81 14.55
CA LEU A 770 -12.82 50.36 13.62
C LEU A 770 -12.02 49.22 12.95
N ALA A 771 -12.11 49.15 11.65
CA ALA A 771 -11.14 48.55 10.73
C ALA A 771 -10.17 49.67 10.32
N PRO A 772 -9.21 49.45 9.35
CA PRO A 772 -8.37 48.37 8.95
C PRO A 772 -6.87 48.70 8.89
N ASN A 773 -5.97 47.76 8.59
CA ASN A 773 -4.74 48.03 7.85
C ASN A 773 -3.98 46.78 7.40
N THR A 774 -3.78 46.66 6.11
CA THR A 774 -2.78 45.84 5.39
C THR A 774 -1.62 46.74 4.95
N PRO A 775 -0.54 46.19 4.26
CA PRO A 775 0.59 45.35 4.65
C PRO A 775 1.92 46.13 4.62
N PRO A 776 3.13 45.59 4.63
CA PRO A 776 3.80 45.14 3.39
C PRO A 776 4.80 43.97 3.48
N SER A 777 5.12 43.52 2.30
CA SER A 777 6.15 42.60 1.83
C SER A 777 7.57 42.75 2.41
N ALA A 778 8.29 41.64 2.55
CA ALA A 778 9.72 41.58 2.19
C ALA A 778 10.15 40.13 1.90
N VAL A 779 10.70 39.98 0.74
CA VAL A 779 11.47 38.89 0.14
C VAL A 779 12.76 38.65 0.95
N GLN A 780 13.09 37.39 1.22
CA GLN A 780 14.51 36.97 1.32
C GLN A 780 14.66 35.50 0.88
N SER A 781 15.38 35.36 -0.20
CA SER A 781 15.98 34.18 -0.78
C SER A 781 17.11 33.61 0.08
N ILE A 782 17.19 32.29 0.27
CA ILE A 782 18.39 31.55 0.71
C ILE A 782 18.55 30.27 -0.11
N PRO A 783 19.79 29.87 -0.46
CA PRO A 783 20.10 29.08 -1.64
C PRO A 783 20.13 27.55 -1.42
N ALA A 784 20.05 26.85 -2.55
CA ALA A 784 20.12 25.41 -2.72
C ALA A 784 21.44 24.79 -2.25
N ALA A 785 21.38 23.67 -1.52
CA ALA A 785 22.49 22.77 -1.28
C ALA A 785 22.36 21.53 -2.19
N LYS A 786 23.48 21.18 -2.83
CA LYS A 786 23.66 20.05 -3.74
C LYS A 786 23.64 18.70 -2.99
N PRO A 787 23.26 17.61 -3.64
CA PRO A 787 23.36 16.28 -3.06
C PRO A 787 24.76 15.69 -3.24
N VAL A 788 25.24 15.03 -2.21
CA VAL A 788 26.42 14.17 -2.22
C VAL A 788 25.99 12.74 -2.54
N SER A 789 26.65 12.19 -3.54
CA SER A 789 26.57 10.78 -3.99
C SER A 789 27.22 9.82 -2.97
N ARG A 790 26.57 8.73 -2.70
CA ARG A 790 27.15 7.40 -2.56
C ARG A 790 26.17 6.34 -3.02
#